data_a4e77734e785e213655f7678aa302d6b
#
_entry.id   a4e77734e785e213655f7678aa302d6b
#
_cell.length_a   1.000
_cell.length_b   1.000
_cell.length_c   1.000
_cell.angle_alpha   90.00
_cell.angle_beta   90.00
_cell.angle_gamma   90.00
#
_symmetry.space_group_name_H-M   'P 1'
#
loop_
_entity.id
_entity.type
_entity.pdbx_description
1 polymer ?
#
loop_
_entity_poly.entity_id
_entity_poly.type
_entity_poly.pdbx_seq_one_letter_code
_entity_poly.pdbx_strand_id
1 'polypeptide(L)'
;MDARRMCRRRGRGNCSAARWLRLGPGGSAGPPSSSRAAAGLSPGLRNVGSELPVWFLGGGSRRRNMALVGNGAELEVDEDIFEDALETLSVPSRVDMATSSQHFSSFDSKQAPGQHRTSNVKRSLSTKVDLRSGLEECAMALNLFLSNKFTDALELLRPWAKESMYHALGYSTIVVLQAVMTFEQQDIQNGISAMKDALQTCQKYRKKCTVVESFSSLLSRGSLEQLTEEEMHAEICYAECLLQKAALTFVQDENMINFIKGGLKIRTSYQIYKECLSILHVIQKNKVEQQFFYEFEGGVKLGIGAFNLMLSLLPARIIRLLEFIGFSGNRELGILQLREGALGRSMRSPLCCLTILAFHTYISLILGTGEVNVVEAESLLEPYLQQFPNVCLEFQAQEIFRKCISVQEEWKQFHHLCYWELMWIFVFQQNWKEAYYYSDLLCKESKWSKATYVFLKAAILSMLPEEDVVATKEDVVTLFRQVDGLKQRIAGKSIPTEKFAVRKARRYSPSLSAPVKLVLPALEMMYVWNGFPLVSKRKDLSENLLVTVEKAEAALQSENSSDYSVDDDCLVKLLKGCCLKNLQRPLQAELCFNHVVQSEKLLKYDHYLVPFTLFELAFLYKNQGEIDKAIKVLETARNNYKDYSLESRLHFRIQAALHLWKKSSSD
;
A
#
# COMPACT_ATOMS: atom_id res chain seq x y z
N MET A 1 -5.51 20.98 -55.32
CA MET A 1 -6.84 21.08 -55.97
C MET A 1 -7.78 20.44 -55.00
N ASP A 2 -8.24 21.22 -54.13
CA ASP A 2 -9.57 21.78 -53.92
C ASP A 2 -10.64 20.72 -53.58
N ALA A 3 -11.05 20.74 -52.34
CA ALA A 3 -12.42 21.11 -52.03
C ALA A 3 -12.56 21.35 -50.50
N ARG A 4 -12.43 22.61 -50.13
CA ARG A 4 -13.12 23.21 -48.98
C ARG A 4 -14.56 23.48 -49.40
N ARG A 5 -15.52 23.13 -48.54
CA ARG A 5 -16.69 23.92 -48.12
C ARG A 5 -17.88 23.07 -47.69
N MET A 6 -18.51 23.63 -46.64
CA MET A 6 -19.89 23.41 -46.17
C MET A 6 -19.96 22.43 -44.98
N CYS A 7 -20.55 22.72 -43.80
CA CYS A 7 -21.47 23.83 -43.47
C CYS A 7 -21.60 23.89 -41.94
N ARG A 8 -21.71 25.10 -41.42
CA ARG A 8 -22.22 25.40 -40.08
C ARG A 8 -23.68 24.98 -39.97
N ARG A 9 -24.05 24.32 -38.86
CA ARG A 9 -25.27 24.65 -38.07
C ARG A 9 -25.37 23.81 -36.79
N ARG A 10 -25.29 24.53 -35.67
CA ARG A 10 -26.09 24.49 -34.44
C ARG A 10 -26.52 23.14 -33.84
N GLY A 11 -26.10 22.89 -32.60
CA GLY A 11 -26.76 22.00 -31.68
C GLY A 11 -25.98 21.92 -30.37
N ARG A 12 -26.34 22.73 -29.37
CA ARG A 12 -25.93 22.56 -27.97
C ARG A 12 -26.47 21.24 -27.53
N GLY A 13 -25.61 20.36 -26.98
CA GLY A 13 -26.00 19.13 -26.32
C GLY A 13 -24.97 18.81 -25.25
N ASN A 14 -25.35 19.05 -24.02
CA ASN A 14 -24.67 18.59 -22.82
C ASN A 14 -24.47 17.07 -22.90
N CYS A 15 -23.24 16.60 -22.95
CA CYS A 15 -22.90 15.22 -22.69
C CYS A 15 -22.25 15.13 -21.32
N SER A 16 -23.07 14.83 -20.33
CA SER A 16 -22.62 14.43 -19.02
C SER A 16 -22.03 13.00 -19.06
N ALA A 17 -20.86 12.82 -18.51
CA ALA A 17 -20.11 11.56 -18.39
C ALA A 17 -20.78 10.50 -17.49
N ALA A 18 -22.07 10.63 -17.20
CA ALA A 18 -22.81 9.79 -16.24
C ALA A 18 -23.49 8.55 -16.84
N ARG A 19 -23.14 8.11 -18.05
CA ARG A 19 -23.93 7.09 -18.79
C ARG A 19 -23.43 5.64 -18.73
N TRP A 20 -22.45 5.30 -17.89
CA TRP A 20 -21.90 3.95 -17.84
C TRP A 20 -22.33 3.08 -16.64
N LEU A 21 -23.26 3.58 -15.78
CA LEU A 21 -23.64 2.85 -14.56
C LEU A 21 -25.16 2.69 -14.33
N ARG A 22 -26.03 2.83 -15.34
CA ARG A 22 -27.46 2.55 -15.14
C ARG A 22 -28.04 1.72 -16.26
N LEU A 23 -28.26 0.47 -16.01
CA LEU A 23 -29.33 -0.35 -16.59
C LEU A 23 -29.75 -1.40 -15.54
N GLY A 24 -30.89 -1.16 -14.93
CA GLY A 24 -31.71 -2.16 -14.25
C GLY A 24 -33.16 -1.74 -14.31
N PRO A 25 -34.10 -2.65 -14.57
CA PRO A 25 -35.50 -2.31 -14.77
C PRO A 25 -36.29 -2.24 -13.46
N GLY A 26 -37.29 -1.37 -13.48
CA GLY A 26 -38.17 -1.08 -12.36
C GLY A 26 -39.26 -2.11 -12.11
N GLY A 27 -39.90 -1.93 -10.98
CA GLY A 27 -41.12 -2.64 -10.58
C GLY A 27 -41.66 -2.00 -9.31
N SER A 28 -42.77 -1.31 -9.46
CA SER A 28 -43.55 -0.58 -8.47
C SER A 28 -44.26 -1.48 -7.46
N ALA A 29 -44.39 -1.06 -6.21
CA ALA A 29 -45.64 -1.03 -5.45
C ALA A 29 -45.38 -0.51 -4.01
N GLY A 30 -46.27 0.38 -3.57
CA GLY A 30 -46.21 1.12 -2.31
C GLY A 30 -46.86 0.38 -1.12
N PRO A 31 -46.99 1.07 0.04
CA PRO A 31 -47.08 0.48 1.37
C PRO A 31 -48.49 0.21 1.90
N PRO A 32 -48.60 -0.45 3.05
CA PRO A 32 -49.40 0.15 4.13
C PRO A 32 -48.86 -0.02 5.56
N SER A 33 -48.90 1.09 6.25
CA SER A 33 -49.45 1.41 7.58
C SER A 33 -49.44 0.40 8.75
N SER A 34 -48.82 0.88 9.86
CA SER A 34 -49.28 0.98 11.26
C SER A 34 -49.73 -0.24 12.06
N SER A 35 -49.14 -0.46 13.24
CA SER A 35 -49.75 -0.21 14.56
C SER A 35 -48.90 -0.80 15.72
N ARG A 36 -48.63 0.07 16.69
CA ARG A 36 -48.64 0.02 18.15
C ARG A 36 -48.86 -1.30 18.90
N ALA A 37 -48.02 -1.52 19.91
CA ALA A 37 -48.28 -1.68 21.36
C ALA A 37 -46.99 -2.30 22.01
N ALA A 38 -46.33 -1.72 22.94
CA ALA A 38 -46.46 -1.31 24.33
C ALA A 38 -46.44 -2.46 25.36
N ALA A 39 -45.60 -2.25 26.40
CA ALA A 39 -45.49 -2.90 27.71
C ALA A 39 -44.64 -4.20 27.74
N GLY A 40 -43.69 -4.40 28.66
CA GLY A 40 -43.36 -3.76 29.90
C GLY A 40 -42.58 -4.75 30.77
N LEU A 41 -41.73 -4.18 31.69
CA LEU A 41 -41.22 -4.76 32.90
C LEU A 41 -39.92 -5.62 32.90
N SER A 42 -38.86 -5.01 33.43
CA SER A 42 -37.77 -5.62 34.22
C SER A 42 -38.32 -6.09 35.62
N PRO A 43 -37.57 -6.73 36.53
CA PRO A 43 -36.13 -6.83 36.71
C PRO A 43 -35.64 -8.20 37.22
N GLY A 44 -34.32 -8.39 37.32
CA GLY A 44 -33.75 -9.54 38.02
C GLY A 44 -32.24 -9.57 38.11
N LEU A 45 -31.68 -8.85 39.08
CA LEU A 45 -30.31 -8.98 39.57
C LEU A 45 -30.08 -10.39 40.13
N ARG A 46 -28.98 -11.06 39.78
CA ARG A 46 -28.21 -11.90 40.67
C ARG A 46 -26.73 -11.95 40.28
N ASN A 47 -25.89 -11.55 41.22
CA ASN A 47 -24.47 -11.78 41.35
C ASN A 47 -24.13 -13.28 41.31
N VAL A 48 -23.06 -13.65 40.62
CA VAL A 48 -22.09 -14.71 40.98
C VAL A 48 -20.78 -14.28 40.29
N GLY A 49 -19.77 -13.95 40.86
CA GLY A 49 -18.72 -14.39 41.67
C GLY A 49 -17.63 -15.09 40.86
N SER A 50 -16.48 -14.34 40.69
CA SER A 50 -15.08 -14.82 40.65
C SER A 50 -14.82 -16.27 40.18
N GLU A 51 -13.96 -16.39 39.14
CA GLU A 51 -12.74 -17.22 39.20
C GLU A 51 -11.91 -17.01 37.93
N LEU A 52 -10.72 -16.39 38.11
CA LEU A 52 -9.59 -16.42 37.20
C LEU A 52 -8.78 -17.71 37.47
N PRO A 53 -8.34 -18.45 36.46
CA PRO A 53 -7.25 -19.39 36.65
C PRO A 53 -5.90 -18.72 36.38
N VAL A 54 -5.12 -18.67 37.42
CA VAL A 54 -3.68 -18.41 37.46
C VAL A 54 -2.94 -19.59 36.81
N TRP A 55 -2.17 -19.32 35.76
CA TRP A 55 -1.07 -20.17 35.33
C TRP A 55 0.11 -19.29 34.93
N PHE A 56 0.87 -18.89 35.89
CA PHE A 56 2.29 -18.53 35.77
C PHE A 56 2.98 -19.01 37.04
N LEU A 57 4.00 -19.82 36.85
CA LEU A 57 5.16 -20.13 37.65
C LEU A 57 5.42 -21.64 37.73
N GLY A 58 6.58 -22.05 37.26
CA GLY A 58 7.12 -23.37 37.51
C GLY A 58 8.21 -23.78 36.50
N GLY A 59 9.44 -23.37 36.78
CA GLY A 59 10.61 -23.81 36.06
C GLY A 59 10.96 -25.29 36.29
N GLY A 60 11.74 -25.86 35.36
CA GLY A 60 12.26 -27.23 35.53
C GLY A 60 13.06 -27.71 34.34
N SER A 61 14.38 -27.43 34.42
CA SER A 61 15.43 -28.05 33.61
C SER A 61 15.30 -29.57 33.48
N ARG A 62 15.41 -30.12 32.26
CA ARG A 62 16.02 -31.45 32.02
C ARG A 62 16.58 -31.53 30.60
N ARG A 63 17.90 -31.54 30.53
CA ARG A 63 18.68 -32.04 29.38
C ARG A 63 18.38 -33.52 29.16
N ARG A 64 18.19 -33.95 27.91
CA ARG A 64 18.60 -35.26 27.39
C ARG A 64 19.04 -35.15 25.94
N ASN A 65 20.29 -35.51 25.73
CA ASN A 65 20.89 -35.80 24.44
C ASN A 65 20.15 -36.95 23.74
N MET A 66 19.93 -36.84 22.43
CA MET A 66 20.17 -37.95 21.54
C MET A 66 20.37 -37.45 20.08
N ALA A 67 21.30 -38.15 19.43
CA ALA A 67 21.95 -37.75 18.18
C ALA A 67 21.16 -38.06 16.90
N LEU A 68 21.44 -37.22 15.88
CA LEU A 68 21.62 -37.52 14.44
C LEU A 68 20.62 -38.48 13.74
N VAL A 69 19.84 -37.94 12.77
CA VAL A 69 19.94 -38.28 11.34
C VAL A 69 19.25 -37.16 10.54
N GLY A 70 19.92 -36.69 9.48
CA GLY A 70 19.56 -35.49 8.73
C GLY A 70 18.36 -35.67 7.79
N ASN A 71 17.77 -34.54 7.53
CA ASN A 71 17.39 -34.05 6.20
C ASN A 71 16.91 -32.61 6.39
N GLY A 72 17.56 -31.69 5.66
CA GLY A 72 17.29 -30.26 5.76
C GLY A 72 15.90 -29.90 5.27
N ALA A 73 15.09 -29.45 6.19
CA ALA A 73 13.98 -28.54 5.96
C ALA A 73 14.09 -27.45 7.01
N GLU A 74 14.58 -26.28 6.63
CA GLU A 74 14.56 -25.10 7.47
C GLU A 74 13.10 -24.73 7.72
N LEU A 75 12.63 -25.02 8.94
CA LEU A 75 11.41 -24.48 9.53
C LEU A 75 11.72 -23.02 9.92
N GLU A 76 11.36 -22.06 9.05
CA GLU A 76 11.32 -20.67 9.43
C GLU A 76 10.10 -20.44 10.36
N VAL A 77 10.38 -20.27 11.63
CA VAL A 77 9.38 -19.88 12.66
C VAL A 77 9.26 -18.35 12.60
N ASP A 78 8.17 -17.85 12.03
CA ASP A 78 7.97 -16.41 11.75
C ASP A 78 7.14 -15.66 12.85
N GLU A 79 6.71 -16.31 13.93
CA GLU A 79 5.84 -15.70 14.97
C GLU A 79 6.59 -15.19 16.22
N ASP A 80 7.75 -15.73 16.56
CA ASP A 80 8.45 -15.42 17.83
C ASP A 80 9.19 -14.05 17.82
N ILE A 81 9.43 -13.47 16.65
CA ILE A 81 10.24 -12.25 16.52
C ILE A 81 9.49 -10.98 16.95
N PHE A 82 8.16 -11.00 16.96
CA PHE A 82 7.36 -9.81 17.32
C PHE A 82 7.13 -9.71 18.85
N GLU A 83 7.10 -10.82 19.57
CA GLU A 83 6.99 -10.86 21.04
C GLU A 83 8.30 -10.41 21.70
N ASP A 84 9.46 -10.85 21.22
CA ASP A 84 10.78 -10.42 21.72
C ASP A 84 11.06 -8.93 21.51
N ALA A 85 10.55 -8.33 20.45
CA ALA A 85 10.70 -6.90 20.17
C ALA A 85 9.91 -6.02 21.16
N LEU A 86 8.84 -6.55 21.75
CA LEU A 86 7.99 -5.85 22.72
C LEU A 86 8.50 -5.95 24.15
N GLU A 87 9.13 -7.04 24.56
CA GLU A 87 9.78 -7.14 25.86
C GLU A 87 10.96 -6.16 25.99
N THR A 88 11.67 -5.89 24.90
CA THR A 88 12.81 -4.95 24.89
C THR A 88 12.39 -3.47 24.95
N LEU A 89 11.12 -3.15 24.67
CA LEU A 89 10.58 -1.77 24.76
C LEU A 89 10.22 -1.31 26.18
N SER A 90 10.28 -2.18 27.17
CA SER A 90 9.90 -1.91 28.57
C SER A 90 11.06 -1.52 29.50
N VAL A 91 12.31 -1.45 29.03
CA VAL A 91 13.48 -1.13 29.86
C VAL A 91 14.03 0.26 29.53
N PRO A 92 14.12 1.20 30.48
CA PRO A 92 14.76 2.48 30.26
C PRO A 92 16.28 2.35 30.39
N SER A 93 16.99 2.32 29.29
CA SER A 93 18.46 2.31 29.29
C SER A 93 19.03 3.72 29.26
N ARG A 94 19.73 4.07 30.33
CA ARG A 94 20.77 5.11 30.33
C ARG A 94 21.89 4.69 29.40
N VAL A 95 22.27 5.52 28.46
CA VAL A 95 23.55 5.40 27.76
C VAL A 95 24.16 6.81 27.63
N ASP A 96 25.37 6.91 28.13
CA ASP A 96 26.21 8.09 28.20
C ASP A 96 26.66 8.59 26.82
N MET A 97 26.75 9.91 26.72
CA MET A 97 27.46 10.59 25.63
C MET A 97 28.98 10.45 25.82
N ALA A 98 29.67 10.02 24.80
CA ALA A 98 31.09 10.25 24.61
C ALA A 98 31.37 10.83 23.22
N THR A 99 31.97 11.98 23.24
CA THR A 99 32.51 12.78 22.13
C THR A 99 33.60 12.05 21.37
N SER A 100 33.59 12.15 20.06
CA SER A 100 34.82 12.10 19.27
C SER A 100 34.66 12.91 17.98
N SER A 101 35.38 14.03 17.96
CA SER A 101 35.64 14.88 16.80
C SER A 101 36.84 14.31 16.02
N GLN A 102 36.73 14.15 14.72
CA GLN A 102 37.88 14.13 13.83
C GLN A 102 37.60 14.82 12.51
N HIS A 103 38.48 15.75 12.21
CA HIS A 103 38.67 16.50 10.95
C HIS A 103 38.84 15.58 9.73
N PHE A 104 38.29 15.97 8.61
CA PHE A 104 38.96 15.76 7.33
C PHE A 104 38.70 16.91 6.34
N SER A 105 39.77 17.29 5.69
CA SER A 105 40.01 18.46 4.85
C SER A 105 39.51 18.33 3.42
N SER A 106 39.22 19.50 2.89
CA SER A 106 39.06 19.94 1.49
C SER A 106 39.72 19.12 0.36
N PHE A 107 38.99 19.00 -0.75
CA PHE A 107 39.57 18.91 -2.08
C PHE A 107 38.85 19.84 -3.06
N ASP A 108 39.66 20.72 -3.65
CA ASP A 108 39.38 21.61 -4.76
C ASP A 108 39.27 20.83 -6.10
N SER A 109 38.38 21.22 -7.00
CA SER A 109 38.66 21.14 -8.42
C SER A 109 37.82 22.07 -9.28
N LYS A 110 38.48 22.90 -9.91
CA LYS A 110 38.46 23.85 -11.04
C LYS A 110 37.36 23.69 -12.10
N GLN A 111 36.71 24.82 -12.33
CA GLN A 111 36.30 25.56 -13.53
C GLN A 111 36.37 24.94 -14.95
N ALA A 112 35.29 25.15 -15.75
CA ALA A 112 35.21 26.21 -16.82
C ALA A 112 33.83 26.22 -17.54
N PRO A 113 33.48 27.19 -18.37
CA PRO A 113 32.25 27.95 -18.28
C PRO A 113 31.30 27.82 -19.49
N GLY A 114 30.01 28.09 -19.29
CA GLY A 114 29.03 28.30 -20.36
C GLY A 114 27.99 29.34 -19.91
N GLN A 115 28.02 30.48 -20.50
CA GLN A 115 27.10 31.59 -20.26
C GLN A 115 25.72 31.33 -20.85
N HIS A 116 24.68 31.42 -20.02
CA HIS A 116 23.35 31.83 -20.46
C HIS A 116 22.79 32.87 -19.47
N ARG A 117 22.47 34.03 -20.05
CA ARG A 117 21.87 35.18 -19.36
C ARG A 117 20.49 34.83 -18.87
N THR A 118 20.28 34.90 -17.56
CA THR A 118 18.98 35.06 -16.97
C THR A 118 18.97 36.35 -16.15
N SER A 119 17.89 37.09 -16.32
CA SER A 119 17.64 38.42 -15.77
C SER A 119 17.70 38.40 -14.23
N ASN A 120 18.72 39.09 -13.69
CA ASN A 120 18.87 39.34 -12.26
C ASN A 120 17.82 40.33 -11.76
N VAL A 121 16.80 39.84 -11.08
CA VAL A 121 16.07 40.65 -10.11
C VAL A 121 16.89 40.60 -8.82
N LYS A 122 17.58 41.71 -8.51
CA LYS A 122 18.26 41.89 -7.21
C LYS A 122 17.21 41.88 -6.08
N ARG A 123 17.04 40.75 -5.38
CA ARG A 123 16.38 40.70 -4.08
C ARG A 123 17.35 41.20 -3.03
N SER A 124 16.91 42.16 -2.22
CA SER A 124 17.62 42.62 -1.02
C SER A 124 17.85 41.44 -0.07
N LEU A 125 19.09 41.19 0.35
CA LEU A 125 19.46 40.15 1.31
C LEU A 125 18.83 40.50 2.68
N SER A 126 17.65 39.91 2.94
CA SER A 126 17.20 39.60 4.28
C SER A 126 17.84 38.27 4.66
N THR A 127 18.66 38.26 5.72
CA THR A 127 19.45 37.09 6.12
C THR A 127 18.64 36.01 6.85
N LYS A 128 17.30 36.07 6.85
CA LYS A 128 16.41 35.08 7.44
C LYS A 128 15.14 34.96 6.60
N VAL A 129 14.83 33.75 6.17
CA VAL A 129 13.53 33.42 5.54
C VAL A 129 12.51 33.33 6.66
N ASP A 130 11.50 34.21 6.66
CA ASP A 130 10.38 34.14 7.59
C ASP A 130 9.39 32.98 7.23
N LEU A 131 8.49 32.68 8.14
CA LEU A 131 7.51 31.60 7.96
C LEU A 131 6.67 31.81 6.70
N ARG A 132 6.26 33.06 6.41
CA ARG A 132 5.45 33.41 5.26
C ARG A 132 6.14 33.11 3.94
N SER A 133 7.35 33.65 3.76
CA SER A 133 8.15 33.43 2.55
C SER A 133 8.45 31.96 2.35
N GLY A 134 8.74 31.23 3.44
CA GLY A 134 8.97 29.78 3.40
C GLY A 134 7.75 29.00 2.91
N LEU A 135 6.55 29.36 3.36
CA LEU A 135 5.30 28.73 2.91
C LEU A 135 4.98 29.05 1.45
N GLU A 136 5.11 30.32 1.03
CA GLU A 136 4.84 30.76 -0.32
C GLU A 136 5.79 30.09 -1.34
N GLU A 137 7.09 30.01 -1.04
CA GLU A 137 8.06 29.35 -1.93
C GLU A 137 7.89 27.83 -1.96
N CYS A 138 7.52 27.20 -0.84
CA CYS A 138 7.17 25.77 -0.83
C CYS A 138 5.89 25.45 -1.60
N ALA A 139 4.88 26.32 -1.55
CA ALA A 139 3.69 26.19 -2.38
C ALA A 139 4.01 26.30 -3.88
N MET A 140 4.92 27.20 -4.27
CA MET A 140 5.41 27.28 -5.64
C MET A 140 6.18 26.02 -6.04
N ALA A 141 7.05 25.50 -5.18
CA ALA A 141 7.78 24.26 -5.42
C ALA A 141 6.84 23.06 -5.58
N LEU A 142 5.78 22.97 -4.77
CA LEU A 142 4.74 21.94 -4.93
C LEU A 142 4.03 22.05 -6.28
N ASN A 143 3.69 23.27 -6.74
CA ASN A 143 3.08 23.47 -8.05
C ASN A 143 4.02 23.08 -9.20
N LEU A 144 5.31 23.37 -9.09
CA LEU A 144 6.32 22.91 -10.04
C LEU A 144 6.39 21.39 -10.06
N PHE A 145 6.43 20.76 -8.88
CA PHE A 145 6.45 19.32 -8.72
C PHE A 145 5.22 18.64 -9.35
N LEU A 146 4.01 19.14 -9.06
CA LEU A 146 2.75 18.63 -9.63
C LEU A 146 2.62 18.92 -11.15
N SER A 147 3.42 19.86 -11.65
CA SER A 147 3.54 20.16 -13.10
C SER A 147 4.65 19.39 -13.79
N ASN A 148 5.22 18.36 -13.19
CA ASN A 148 6.33 17.52 -13.68
C ASN A 148 7.68 18.24 -13.81
N LYS A 149 7.88 19.38 -13.15
CA LYS A 149 9.12 20.16 -13.14
C LYS A 149 9.89 19.89 -11.85
N PHE A 150 10.40 18.68 -11.71
CA PHE A 150 11.01 18.23 -10.44
C PHE A 150 12.35 18.90 -10.16
N THR A 151 13.16 19.11 -11.20
CA THR A 151 14.45 19.80 -11.09
C THR A 151 14.26 21.24 -10.67
N ASP A 152 13.33 21.98 -11.29
CA ASP A 152 12.99 23.34 -10.93
C ASP A 152 12.53 23.46 -9.46
N ALA A 153 11.70 22.51 -9.01
CA ALA A 153 11.24 22.45 -7.63
C ALA A 153 12.40 22.24 -6.63
N LEU A 154 13.33 21.35 -6.94
CA LEU A 154 14.52 21.12 -6.12
C LEU A 154 15.45 22.33 -6.11
N GLU A 155 15.66 23.00 -7.24
CA GLU A 155 16.51 24.21 -7.34
C GLU A 155 15.93 25.38 -6.56
N LEU A 156 14.60 25.53 -6.52
CA LEU A 156 13.93 26.55 -5.73
C LEU A 156 14.12 26.30 -4.22
N LEU A 157 14.05 25.07 -3.76
CA LEU A 157 14.08 24.72 -2.33
C LEU A 157 15.51 24.61 -1.77
N ARG A 158 16.48 24.18 -2.57
CA ARG A 158 17.84 23.84 -2.14
C ARG A 158 18.57 24.96 -1.39
N PRO A 159 18.54 26.25 -1.82
CA PRO A 159 19.30 27.31 -1.17
C PRO A 159 18.94 27.50 0.30
N TRP A 160 17.68 27.29 0.67
CA TRP A 160 17.16 27.54 2.00
C TRP A 160 16.88 26.27 2.82
N ALA A 161 17.17 25.09 2.27
CA ALA A 161 16.88 23.80 2.91
C ALA A 161 17.58 23.57 4.25
N LYS A 162 18.64 24.34 4.57
CA LYS A 162 19.35 24.28 5.87
C LYS A 162 18.95 25.40 6.83
N GLU A 163 18.15 26.35 6.38
CA GLU A 163 17.80 27.55 7.12
C GLU A 163 16.32 27.68 7.42
N SER A 164 15.43 27.28 6.52
CA SER A 164 13.96 27.32 6.68
C SER A 164 13.40 25.90 6.85
N MET A 165 12.50 25.70 7.82
CA MET A 165 11.90 24.40 8.12
C MET A 165 11.03 23.87 6.94
N TYR A 166 10.32 24.75 6.24
CA TYR A 166 9.49 24.35 5.11
C TYR A 166 10.34 24.00 3.87
N HIS A 167 11.37 24.75 3.57
CA HIS A 167 12.32 24.39 2.51
C HIS A 167 13.04 23.08 2.82
N ALA A 168 13.43 22.86 4.08
CA ALA A 168 14.04 21.62 4.53
C ALA A 168 13.10 20.42 4.33
N LEU A 169 11.84 20.57 4.75
CA LEU A 169 10.81 19.53 4.56
C LEU A 169 10.55 19.27 3.08
N GLY A 170 10.27 20.32 2.28
CA GLY A 170 9.94 20.18 0.86
C GLY A 170 11.08 19.54 0.07
N TYR A 171 12.31 20.07 0.22
CA TYR A 171 13.50 19.52 -0.44
C TYR A 171 13.72 18.05 -0.09
N SER A 172 13.73 17.74 1.20
CA SER A 172 13.98 16.36 1.66
C SER A 172 12.87 15.40 1.28
N THR A 173 11.61 15.86 1.21
CA THR A 173 10.47 15.04 0.75
C THR A 173 10.62 14.64 -0.72
N ILE A 174 11.04 15.58 -1.59
CA ILE A 174 11.28 15.27 -3.01
C ILE A 174 12.44 14.28 -3.16
N VAL A 175 13.55 14.46 -2.42
CA VAL A 175 14.69 13.53 -2.42
C VAL A 175 14.30 12.13 -1.89
N VAL A 176 13.46 12.07 -0.87
CA VAL A 176 12.92 10.79 -0.35
C VAL A 176 12.02 10.12 -1.39
N LEU A 177 11.16 10.88 -2.05
CA LEU A 177 10.31 10.32 -3.09
C LEU A 177 11.17 9.76 -4.25
N GLN A 178 12.21 10.48 -4.67
CA GLN A 178 13.18 9.95 -5.64
C GLN A 178 13.79 8.64 -5.16
N ALA A 179 14.29 8.58 -3.93
CA ALA A 179 14.87 7.36 -3.35
C ALA A 179 13.90 6.17 -3.33
N VAL A 180 12.63 6.43 -3.00
CA VAL A 180 11.59 5.40 -3.02
C VAL A 180 11.28 4.98 -4.46
N MET A 181 11.26 5.87 -5.42
CA MET A 181 10.95 5.56 -6.82
C MET A 181 12.08 4.82 -7.53
N THR A 182 13.35 5.19 -7.30
CA THR A 182 14.52 4.55 -7.91
C THR A 182 14.86 3.22 -7.26
N PHE A 183 14.67 3.12 -5.92
CA PHE A 183 15.16 2.02 -5.10
C PHE A 183 16.67 1.78 -5.24
N GLU A 184 17.42 2.83 -5.61
CA GLU A 184 18.87 2.80 -5.70
C GLU A 184 19.49 3.07 -4.33
N GLN A 185 20.52 2.29 -3.97
CA GLN A 185 21.18 2.41 -2.66
C GLN A 185 21.72 3.84 -2.41
N GLN A 186 22.26 4.49 -3.45
CA GLN A 186 22.78 5.84 -3.35
C GLN A 186 21.66 6.86 -3.08
N ASP A 187 20.52 6.74 -3.76
CA ASP A 187 19.39 7.64 -3.56
C ASP A 187 18.76 7.44 -2.17
N ILE A 188 18.69 6.21 -1.67
CA ILE A 188 18.25 5.91 -0.31
C ILE A 188 19.17 6.59 0.71
N GLN A 189 20.49 6.54 0.53
CA GLN A 189 21.45 7.21 1.40
C GLN A 189 21.32 8.74 1.33
N ASN A 190 21.14 9.28 0.12
CA ASN A 190 20.90 10.71 -0.10
C ASN A 190 19.60 11.15 0.60
N GLY A 191 18.52 10.37 0.50
CA GLY A 191 17.25 10.63 1.18
C GLY A 191 17.39 10.63 2.70
N ILE A 192 18.11 9.65 3.28
CA ILE A 192 18.36 9.59 4.72
C ILE A 192 19.19 10.77 5.19
N SER A 193 20.19 11.19 4.42
CA SER A 193 21.02 12.36 4.74
C SER A 193 20.19 13.65 4.67
N ALA A 194 19.40 13.85 3.62
CA ALA A 194 18.52 15.00 3.48
C ALA A 194 17.51 15.09 4.63
N MET A 195 16.93 13.96 5.03
CA MET A 195 16.03 13.92 6.20
C MET A 195 16.72 14.20 7.52
N LYS A 196 17.99 13.82 7.67
CA LYS A 196 18.78 14.18 8.85
C LYS A 196 19.00 15.68 8.93
N ASP A 197 19.35 16.31 7.82
CA ASP A 197 19.55 17.76 7.75
C ASP A 197 18.22 18.50 7.99
N ALA A 198 17.11 18.03 7.40
CA ALA A 198 15.79 18.60 7.62
C ALA A 198 15.34 18.52 9.09
N LEU A 199 15.55 17.38 9.76
CA LEU A 199 15.27 17.25 11.20
C LEU A 199 16.10 18.23 12.04
N GLN A 200 17.37 18.43 11.71
CA GLN A 200 18.23 19.39 12.41
C GLN A 200 17.74 20.83 12.18
N THR A 201 17.27 21.15 10.98
CA THR A 201 16.72 22.47 10.66
C THR A 201 15.41 22.69 11.41
N CYS A 202 14.46 21.77 11.37
CA CYS A 202 13.20 21.88 12.14
C CYS A 202 13.45 22.00 13.64
N GLN A 203 14.46 21.28 14.19
CA GLN A 203 14.81 21.33 15.61
C GLN A 203 15.25 22.71 16.08
N LYS A 204 15.78 23.58 15.21
CA LYS A 204 16.17 24.97 15.56
C LYS A 204 14.95 25.83 15.92
N TYR A 205 13.80 25.53 15.36
CA TYR A 205 12.55 26.27 15.51
C TYR A 205 11.62 25.69 16.58
N ARG A 206 11.87 24.46 17.02
CA ARG A 206 11.09 23.82 18.08
C ARG A 206 11.41 24.44 19.45
N LYS A 207 10.42 24.50 20.32
CA LYS A 207 10.60 24.95 21.71
C LYS A 207 11.69 24.13 22.41
N LYS A 208 12.68 24.80 23.01
CA LYS A 208 13.72 24.16 23.80
C LYS A 208 13.15 23.82 25.17
N CYS A 209 12.71 22.59 25.39
CA CYS A 209 12.35 22.13 26.72
C CYS A 209 13.61 21.93 27.56
N THR A 210 13.69 22.59 28.70
CA THR A 210 14.70 22.28 29.72
C THR A 210 14.38 20.94 30.38
N VAL A 211 15.40 20.19 30.82
CA VAL A 211 15.25 18.86 31.44
C VAL A 211 14.30 18.91 32.65
N VAL A 212 14.18 20.03 33.31
CA VAL A 212 13.31 20.27 34.48
C VAL A 212 11.83 20.35 34.07
N GLU A 213 11.53 20.95 32.91
CA GLU A 213 10.17 21.08 32.41
C GLU A 213 9.58 19.75 31.91
N SER A 214 10.44 18.85 31.42
CA SER A 214 10.01 17.49 31.02
C SER A 214 9.51 16.64 32.20
N PHE A 215 9.99 16.87 33.41
CA PHE A 215 9.52 16.19 34.61
C PHE A 215 8.27 16.83 35.22
N SER A 216 8.10 18.16 35.11
CA SER A 216 6.95 18.87 35.64
C SER A 216 5.73 18.74 34.74
N SER A 217 5.90 18.62 33.41
CA SER A 217 4.80 18.42 32.46
C SER A 217 4.13 17.04 32.57
N LEU A 218 4.83 16.06 33.13
CA LEU A 218 4.25 14.74 33.47
C LEU A 218 3.32 14.79 34.71
N LEU A 219 3.46 15.79 35.55
CA LEU A 219 2.74 15.94 36.81
C LEU A 219 1.65 17.03 36.80
N SER A 220 1.72 17.99 35.89
CA SER A 220 0.76 19.10 35.85
C SER A 220 -0.07 19.11 34.54
N ARG A 221 -1.29 18.62 34.64
CA ARG A 221 -2.36 18.71 33.63
C ARG A 221 -2.90 20.12 33.37
N GLY A 222 -2.13 21.18 33.67
CA GLY A 222 -2.68 22.50 33.84
C GLY A 222 -2.11 23.70 33.10
N SER A 223 -1.07 23.55 32.27
CA SER A 223 -0.55 24.69 31.50
C SER A 223 -0.09 24.23 30.11
N LEU A 224 -1.01 24.27 29.14
CA LEU A 224 -0.61 24.41 27.73
C LEU A 224 -0.01 25.83 27.59
N GLU A 225 1.25 25.99 27.90
CA GLU A 225 1.99 27.19 27.50
C GLU A 225 1.84 27.33 25.99
N GLN A 226 1.31 28.46 25.57
CA GLN A 226 1.05 28.74 24.16
C GLN A 226 2.36 28.65 23.38
N LEU A 227 2.44 27.68 22.46
CA LEU A 227 3.49 27.67 21.44
C LEU A 227 3.25 28.85 20.51
N THR A 228 4.32 29.46 20.03
CA THR A 228 4.23 30.43 18.95
C THR A 228 3.79 29.74 17.66
N GLU A 229 3.26 30.50 16.69
CA GLU A 229 2.86 29.96 15.40
C GLU A 229 4.02 29.24 14.71
N GLU A 230 5.23 29.80 14.74
CA GLU A 230 6.45 29.22 14.19
C GLU A 230 6.82 27.88 14.86
N GLU A 231 6.74 27.81 16.21
CA GLU A 231 6.99 26.58 16.95
C GLU A 231 5.99 25.46 16.61
N MET A 232 4.70 25.78 16.45
CA MET A 232 3.68 24.81 16.05
C MET A 232 3.96 24.24 14.65
N HIS A 233 4.33 25.10 13.70
CA HIS A 233 4.72 24.66 12.36
C HIS A 233 5.98 23.80 12.40
N ALA A 234 6.93 24.11 13.28
CA ALA A 234 8.15 23.31 13.45
C ALA A 234 7.86 21.90 13.99
N GLU A 235 6.87 21.74 14.90
CA GLU A 235 6.45 20.43 15.40
C GLU A 235 5.90 19.55 14.27
N ILE A 236 5.01 20.09 13.42
CA ILE A 236 4.44 19.37 12.27
C ILE A 236 5.53 18.98 11.28
N CYS A 237 6.39 19.93 10.87
CA CYS A 237 7.48 19.65 9.92
C CYS A 237 8.44 18.59 10.48
N TYR A 238 8.76 18.66 11.77
CA TYR A 238 9.63 17.67 12.43
C TYR A 238 8.99 16.28 12.45
N ALA A 239 7.69 16.18 12.75
CA ALA A 239 6.95 14.92 12.77
C ALA A 239 6.91 14.26 11.37
N GLU A 240 6.70 15.06 10.31
CA GLU A 240 6.72 14.59 8.92
C GLU A 240 8.12 14.08 8.51
N CYS A 241 9.17 14.86 8.79
CA CYS A 241 10.55 14.42 8.51
C CYS A 241 10.92 13.14 9.28
N LEU A 242 10.49 13.02 10.53
CA LEU A 242 10.76 11.84 11.35
C LEU A 242 10.11 10.58 10.81
N LEU A 243 8.85 10.70 10.34
CA LEU A 243 8.10 9.61 9.73
C LEU A 243 8.73 9.15 8.42
N GLN A 244 9.08 10.08 7.53
CA GLN A 244 9.73 9.79 6.25
C GLN A 244 11.10 9.13 6.46
N LYS A 245 11.89 9.62 7.44
CA LYS A 245 13.16 8.99 7.79
C LYS A 245 12.98 7.58 8.34
N ALA A 246 11.93 7.32 9.13
CA ALA A 246 11.64 5.99 9.61
C ALA A 246 11.31 5.05 8.45
N ALA A 247 10.50 5.50 7.48
CA ALA A 247 10.17 4.73 6.29
C ALA A 247 11.43 4.34 5.48
N LEU A 248 12.33 5.28 5.21
CA LEU A 248 13.59 4.98 4.52
C LEU A 248 14.51 4.05 5.32
N THR A 249 14.49 4.15 6.67
CA THR A 249 15.29 3.25 7.52
C THR A 249 14.87 1.79 7.35
N PHE A 250 13.57 1.52 7.11
CA PHE A 250 13.10 0.16 6.84
C PHE A 250 13.53 -0.40 5.48
N VAL A 251 13.77 0.49 4.52
CA VAL A 251 14.20 0.13 3.17
C VAL A 251 15.70 -0.07 3.08
N GLN A 252 16.47 0.69 3.90
CA GLN A 252 17.93 0.73 3.83
C GLN A 252 18.62 -0.54 4.29
N ASP A 253 18.12 -1.18 5.36
CA ASP A 253 18.89 -2.21 6.08
C ASP A 253 18.00 -3.38 6.52
N GLU A 254 18.54 -4.58 6.34
CA GLU A 254 17.92 -5.84 6.76
C GLU A 254 18.04 -6.10 8.27
N ASN A 255 18.67 -5.17 9.03
CA ASN A 255 19.02 -5.40 10.43
C ASN A 255 17.82 -5.12 11.35
N MET A 256 17.52 -6.07 12.24
CA MET A 256 16.47 -5.97 13.27
C MET A 256 16.60 -4.70 14.13
N ILE A 257 17.82 -4.26 14.45
CA ILE A 257 18.06 -3.06 15.26
C ILE A 257 17.50 -1.82 14.55
N ASN A 258 17.66 -1.70 13.24
CA ASN A 258 17.14 -0.58 12.48
C ASN A 258 15.63 -0.63 12.33
N PHE A 259 15.03 -1.82 12.34
CA PHE A 259 13.58 -1.98 12.42
C PHE A 259 13.03 -1.41 13.74
N ILE A 260 13.63 -1.75 14.88
CA ILE A 260 13.23 -1.20 16.20
C ILE A 260 13.42 0.32 16.24
N LYS A 261 14.56 0.84 15.78
CA LYS A 261 14.82 2.29 15.69
C LYS A 261 13.80 3.00 14.81
N GLY A 262 13.40 2.40 13.69
CA GLY A 262 12.35 2.91 12.81
C GLY A 262 11.00 2.97 13.53
N GLY A 263 10.61 1.90 14.22
CA GLY A 263 9.38 1.83 15.02
C GLY A 263 9.30 2.89 16.12
N LEU A 264 10.41 3.14 16.83
CA LEU A 264 10.50 4.22 17.83
C LEU A 264 10.29 5.61 17.20
N LYS A 265 10.86 5.87 16.03
CA LYS A 265 10.66 7.14 15.32
C LYS A 265 9.18 7.31 14.89
N ILE A 266 8.53 6.25 14.40
CA ILE A 266 7.11 6.28 14.07
C ILE A 266 6.27 6.61 15.30
N ARG A 267 6.55 5.98 16.44
CA ARG A 267 5.86 6.27 17.71
C ARG A 267 6.04 7.73 18.13
N THR A 268 7.27 8.24 18.08
CA THR A 268 7.55 9.64 18.42
C THR A 268 6.81 10.60 17.49
N SER A 269 6.82 10.36 16.17
CA SER A 269 6.08 11.14 15.19
C SER A 269 4.57 11.14 15.50
N TYR A 270 3.98 9.99 15.78
CA TYR A 270 2.58 9.88 16.14
C TYR A 270 2.22 10.65 17.43
N GLN A 271 3.07 10.61 18.44
CA GLN A 271 2.87 11.38 19.67
C GLN A 271 2.86 12.88 19.41
N ILE A 272 3.80 13.38 18.61
CA ILE A 272 3.85 14.80 18.22
C ILE A 272 2.56 15.18 17.48
N TYR A 273 2.07 14.36 16.54
CA TYR A 273 0.79 14.61 15.86
C TYR A 273 -0.40 14.68 16.83
N LYS A 274 -0.43 13.82 17.87
CA LYS A 274 -1.48 13.88 18.90
C LYS A 274 -1.42 15.16 19.74
N GLU A 275 -0.22 15.60 20.07
CA GLU A 275 -0.02 16.88 20.76
C GLU A 275 -0.47 18.04 19.87
N CYS A 276 -0.09 18.07 18.59
CA CYS A 276 -0.55 19.06 17.63
C CYS A 276 -2.08 19.05 17.45
N LEU A 277 -2.72 17.86 17.46
CA LEU A 277 -4.17 17.76 17.44
C LEU A 277 -4.82 18.38 18.68
N SER A 278 -4.23 18.20 19.85
CA SER A 278 -4.71 18.84 21.09
C SER A 278 -4.58 20.36 21.03
N ILE A 279 -3.47 20.86 20.50
CA ILE A 279 -3.27 22.31 20.26
C ILE A 279 -4.29 22.85 19.27
N LEU A 280 -4.52 22.14 18.16
CA LEU A 280 -5.52 22.49 17.14
C LEU A 280 -6.91 22.68 17.78
N HIS A 281 -7.35 21.74 18.61
CA HIS A 281 -8.63 21.83 19.30
C HIS A 281 -8.72 23.04 20.26
N VAL A 282 -7.62 23.37 20.95
CA VAL A 282 -7.58 24.55 21.85
C VAL A 282 -7.70 25.85 21.05
N ILE A 283 -6.96 25.97 19.95
CA ILE A 283 -6.98 27.16 19.08
C ILE A 283 -8.39 27.34 18.48
N GLN A 284 -8.98 26.28 17.94
CA GLN A 284 -10.34 26.31 17.39
C GLN A 284 -11.39 26.70 18.43
N LYS A 285 -11.28 26.20 19.66
CA LYS A 285 -12.19 26.54 20.77
C LYS A 285 -12.07 27.99 21.19
N ASN A 286 -10.85 28.52 21.23
CA ASN A 286 -10.56 29.88 21.70
C ASN A 286 -10.68 30.93 20.57
N LYS A 287 -10.93 30.50 19.32
CA LYS A 287 -11.04 31.37 18.13
C LYS A 287 -9.83 32.31 17.98
N VAL A 288 -8.63 31.79 18.24
CA VAL A 288 -7.38 32.54 18.08
C VAL A 288 -7.09 32.68 16.59
N GLU A 289 -7.05 33.90 16.09
CA GLU A 289 -6.66 34.17 14.71
C GLU A 289 -5.15 34.03 14.57
N GLN A 290 -4.72 33.13 13.66
CA GLN A 290 -3.34 32.95 13.25
C GLN A 290 -3.27 33.00 11.74
N GLN A 291 -2.23 33.63 11.21
CA GLN A 291 -2.15 33.93 9.78
C GLN A 291 -2.06 32.69 8.89
N PHE A 292 -1.34 31.67 9.36
CA PHE A 292 -1.09 30.45 8.60
C PHE A 292 -1.67 29.19 9.25
N PHE A 293 -2.67 29.36 10.10
CA PHE A 293 -3.33 28.28 10.83
C PHE A 293 -3.80 27.15 9.92
N TYR A 294 -4.30 27.46 8.72
CA TYR A 294 -4.77 26.47 7.75
C TYR A 294 -3.67 25.50 7.29
N GLU A 295 -2.39 25.93 7.27
CA GLU A 295 -1.27 25.05 6.96
C GLU A 295 -0.93 24.11 8.12
N PHE A 296 -1.00 24.59 9.36
CA PHE A 296 -0.86 23.75 10.55
C PHE A 296 -1.98 22.71 10.64
N GLU A 297 -3.25 23.16 10.47
CA GLU A 297 -4.43 22.29 10.45
C GLU A 297 -4.31 21.21 9.37
N GLY A 298 -3.91 21.58 8.16
CA GLY A 298 -3.68 20.63 7.05
C GLY A 298 -2.63 19.56 7.39
N GLY A 299 -1.54 19.95 8.07
CA GLY A 299 -0.53 19.02 8.56
C GLY A 299 -1.05 18.04 9.61
N VAL A 300 -1.81 18.54 10.58
CA VAL A 300 -2.43 17.70 11.61
C VAL A 300 -3.42 16.71 10.97
N LYS A 301 -4.28 17.18 10.06
CA LYS A 301 -5.26 16.33 9.36
C LYS A 301 -4.59 15.25 8.52
N LEU A 302 -3.52 15.59 7.79
CA LEU A 302 -2.73 14.61 7.03
C LEU A 302 -2.13 13.55 7.96
N GLY A 303 -1.42 13.95 9.01
CA GLY A 303 -0.73 13.03 9.91
C GLY A 303 -1.68 12.12 10.68
N ILE A 304 -2.64 12.70 11.38
CA ILE A 304 -3.63 11.93 12.16
C ILE A 304 -4.50 11.05 11.24
N GLY A 305 -4.90 11.60 10.09
CA GLY A 305 -5.70 10.86 9.11
C GLY A 305 -4.95 9.67 8.54
N ALA A 306 -3.72 9.87 8.06
CA ALA A 306 -2.90 8.80 7.51
C ALA A 306 -2.56 7.73 8.55
N PHE A 307 -2.18 8.10 9.78
CA PHE A 307 -1.91 7.14 10.84
C PHE A 307 -3.13 6.29 11.19
N ASN A 308 -4.29 6.91 11.42
CA ASN A 308 -5.52 6.16 11.75
C ASN A 308 -5.93 5.23 10.62
N LEU A 309 -5.83 5.68 9.36
CA LEU A 309 -6.17 4.88 8.20
C LEU A 309 -5.23 3.70 8.03
N MET A 310 -3.92 3.91 8.08
CA MET A 310 -2.91 2.86 7.90
C MET A 310 -2.92 1.85 9.05
N LEU A 311 -3.04 2.30 10.30
CA LEU A 311 -3.13 1.41 11.45
C LEU A 311 -4.42 0.57 11.42
N SER A 312 -5.52 1.10 10.90
CA SER A 312 -6.78 0.35 10.76
C SER A 312 -6.68 -0.86 9.82
N LEU A 313 -5.63 -0.93 9.00
CA LEU A 313 -5.37 -2.05 8.11
C LEU A 313 -4.69 -3.21 8.81
N LEU A 314 -4.20 -3.02 10.03
CA LEU A 314 -3.50 -4.06 10.76
C LEU A 314 -4.48 -5.09 11.37
N PRO A 315 -4.07 -6.35 11.58
CA PRO A 315 -4.86 -7.34 12.26
C PRO A 315 -5.32 -6.89 13.66
N ALA A 316 -6.53 -7.24 14.06
CA ALA A 316 -7.11 -6.79 15.34
C ALA A 316 -6.27 -7.12 16.60
N ARG A 317 -5.46 -8.19 16.56
CA ARG A 317 -4.54 -8.53 17.65
C ARG A 317 -3.41 -7.48 17.74
N ILE A 318 -2.86 -7.09 16.60
CA ILE A 318 -1.80 -6.07 16.50
C ILE A 318 -2.37 -4.70 16.87
N ILE A 319 -3.56 -4.35 16.39
CA ILE A 319 -4.22 -3.07 16.76
C ILE A 319 -4.35 -2.97 18.27
N ARG A 320 -4.89 -3.99 18.96
CA ARG A 320 -5.05 -3.97 20.42
C ARG A 320 -3.72 -3.80 21.16
N LEU A 321 -2.65 -4.40 20.65
CA LEU A 321 -1.32 -4.24 21.21
C LEU A 321 -0.80 -2.79 21.00
N LEU A 322 -1.01 -2.25 19.80
CA LEU A 322 -0.64 -0.86 19.49
C LEU A 322 -1.47 0.16 20.27
N GLU A 323 -2.74 -0.13 20.53
CA GLU A 323 -3.62 0.67 21.39
C GLU A 323 -3.09 0.75 22.83
N PHE A 324 -2.56 -0.37 23.36
CA PHE A 324 -1.94 -0.38 24.68
C PHE A 324 -0.73 0.56 24.78
N ILE A 325 0.05 0.74 23.69
CA ILE A 325 1.16 1.69 23.63
C ILE A 325 0.77 3.08 23.08
N GLY A 326 -0.54 3.35 22.97
CA GLY A 326 -1.10 4.67 22.72
C GLY A 326 -1.37 5.01 21.25
N PHE A 327 -1.29 4.04 20.33
CA PHE A 327 -1.74 4.23 18.94
C PHE A 327 -3.26 4.09 18.83
N SER A 328 -3.83 4.66 17.76
CA SER A 328 -5.24 4.48 17.40
C SER A 328 -5.35 4.09 15.94
N GLY A 329 -6.18 3.12 15.62
CA GLY A 329 -6.45 2.62 14.27
C GLY A 329 -7.92 2.79 13.87
N ASN A 330 -8.46 4.00 14.00
CA ASN A 330 -9.85 4.28 13.64
C ASN A 330 -9.94 4.68 12.15
N ARG A 331 -10.43 3.76 11.31
CA ARG A 331 -10.58 3.95 9.86
C ARG A 331 -11.48 5.13 9.51
N GLU A 332 -12.62 5.26 10.16
CA GLU A 332 -13.64 6.29 9.88
C GLU A 332 -13.07 7.67 10.20
N LEU A 333 -12.44 7.81 11.36
CA LEU A 333 -11.72 9.04 11.73
C LEU A 333 -10.58 9.36 10.74
N GLY A 334 -9.82 8.34 10.32
CA GLY A 334 -8.75 8.50 9.36
C GLY A 334 -9.23 9.07 8.02
N ILE A 335 -10.29 8.48 7.46
CA ILE A 335 -10.89 8.95 6.20
C ILE A 335 -11.50 10.35 6.37
N LEU A 336 -12.20 10.62 7.49
CA LEU A 336 -12.79 11.92 7.76
C LEU A 336 -11.72 13.03 7.79
N GLN A 337 -10.65 12.82 8.56
CA GLN A 337 -9.55 13.81 8.67
C GLN A 337 -8.87 14.06 7.32
N LEU A 338 -8.60 13.00 6.56
CA LEU A 338 -8.01 13.14 5.23
C LEU A 338 -8.94 13.84 4.24
N ARG A 339 -10.26 13.56 4.29
CA ARG A 339 -11.26 14.22 3.44
C ARG A 339 -11.34 15.72 3.75
N GLU A 340 -11.43 16.09 5.02
CA GLU A 340 -11.40 17.48 5.43
C GLU A 340 -10.10 18.18 5.04
N GLY A 341 -8.95 17.48 5.16
CA GLY A 341 -7.66 17.98 4.72
C GLY A 341 -7.59 18.16 3.19
N ALA A 342 -8.14 17.23 2.40
CA ALA A 342 -8.15 17.30 0.94
C ALA A 342 -9.00 18.46 0.41
N LEU A 343 -10.10 18.82 1.10
CA LEU A 343 -10.95 19.94 0.77
C LEU A 343 -10.41 21.28 1.33
N GLY A 344 -9.35 21.24 2.09
CA GLY A 344 -8.70 22.41 2.66
C GLY A 344 -7.92 23.23 1.62
N ARG A 345 -7.25 24.30 2.10
CA ARG A 345 -6.45 25.21 1.28
C ARG A 345 -4.94 25.06 1.53
N SER A 346 -4.53 24.09 2.34
CA SER A 346 -3.12 23.91 2.69
C SER A 346 -2.32 23.28 1.53
N MET A 347 -1.02 23.48 1.52
CA MET A 347 -0.14 22.77 0.59
C MET A 347 -0.17 21.25 0.78
N ARG A 348 -0.69 20.75 1.90
CA ARG A 348 -0.85 19.33 2.19
C ARG A 348 -2.16 18.74 1.68
N SER A 349 -3.09 19.57 1.17
CA SER A 349 -4.38 19.10 0.66
C SER A 349 -4.24 18.11 -0.50
N PRO A 350 -3.32 18.29 -1.48
CA PRO A 350 -3.05 17.26 -2.50
C PRO A 350 -2.57 15.94 -1.91
N LEU A 351 -1.77 15.97 -0.84
CA LEU A 351 -1.28 14.74 -0.19
C LEU A 351 -2.39 13.99 0.55
N CYS A 352 -3.31 14.72 1.18
CA CYS A 352 -4.53 14.12 1.76
C CYS A 352 -5.38 13.45 0.70
N CYS A 353 -5.60 14.13 -0.44
CA CYS A 353 -6.32 13.60 -1.60
C CYS A 353 -5.64 12.32 -2.12
N LEU A 354 -4.35 12.36 -2.41
CA LEU A 354 -3.59 11.20 -2.89
C LEU A 354 -3.62 10.03 -1.92
N THR A 355 -3.61 10.28 -0.60
CA THR A 355 -3.69 9.22 0.42
C THR A 355 -5.05 8.51 0.37
N ILE A 356 -6.16 9.25 0.24
CA ILE A 356 -7.50 8.67 0.09
C ILE A 356 -7.61 7.92 -1.24
N LEU A 357 -7.12 8.51 -2.33
CA LEU A 357 -7.14 7.89 -3.65
C LEU A 357 -6.37 6.56 -3.63
N ALA A 358 -5.15 6.55 -3.10
CA ALA A 358 -4.36 5.32 -2.96
C ALA A 358 -5.08 4.27 -2.10
N PHE A 359 -5.76 4.69 -1.05
CA PHE A 359 -6.55 3.79 -0.23
C PHE A 359 -7.74 3.20 -1.00
N HIS A 360 -8.55 4.02 -1.66
CA HIS A 360 -9.75 3.55 -2.36
C HIS A 360 -9.45 2.76 -3.63
N THR A 361 -8.47 3.20 -4.43
CA THR A 361 -8.20 2.58 -5.74
C THR A 361 -7.22 1.43 -5.67
N TYR A 362 -6.26 1.45 -4.75
CA TYR A 362 -5.15 0.51 -4.72
C TYR A 362 -5.18 -0.42 -3.49
N ILE A 363 -5.12 0.17 -2.28
CA ILE A 363 -5.00 -0.62 -1.06
C ILE A 363 -6.26 -1.45 -0.81
N SER A 364 -7.45 -0.86 -0.91
CA SER A 364 -8.72 -1.57 -0.70
C SER A 364 -8.92 -2.71 -1.70
N LEU A 365 -8.47 -2.52 -2.94
CA LEU A 365 -8.54 -3.54 -3.99
C LEU A 365 -7.61 -4.71 -3.70
N ILE A 366 -6.31 -4.44 -3.48
CA ILE A 366 -5.29 -5.47 -3.26
C ILE A 366 -5.59 -6.29 -2.00
N LEU A 367 -6.01 -5.61 -0.94
CA LEU A 367 -6.28 -6.24 0.34
C LEU A 367 -7.69 -6.83 0.43
N GLY A 368 -8.58 -6.48 -0.51
CA GLY A 368 -9.98 -6.94 -0.49
C GLY A 368 -10.76 -6.46 0.73
N THR A 369 -10.46 -5.26 1.24
CA THR A 369 -11.02 -4.72 2.49
C THR A 369 -12.39 -4.07 2.36
N GLY A 370 -13.01 -4.09 1.19
CA GLY A 370 -14.33 -3.53 0.96
C GLY A 370 -14.56 -3.06 -0.46
N GLU A 371 -15.71 -2.43 -0.69
CA GLU A 371 -16.06 -1.83 -1.97
C GLU A 371 -15.18 -0.59 -2.23
N VAL A 372 -14.65 -0.50 -3.42
CA VAL A 372 -13.95 0.68 -3.91
C VAL A 372 -14.96 1.80 -4.08
N ASN A 373 -14.81 2.90 -3.35
CA ASN A 373 -15.66 4.06 -3.52
C ASN A 373 -15.15 4.95 -4.65
N VAL A 374 -15.42 4.52 -5.89
CA VAL A 374 -14.96 5.21 -7.11
C VAL A 374 -15.57 6.60 -7.20
N VAL A 375 -16.83 6.77 -6.80
CA VAL A 375 -17.55 8.05 -6.85
C VAL A 375 -16.88 9.09 -5.95
N GLU A 376 -16.47 8.70 -4.76
CA GLU A 376 -15.72 9.58 -3.86
C GLU A 376 -14.34 9.90 -4.43
N ALA A 377 -13.65 8.89 -4.97
CA ALA A 377 -12.35 9.08 -5.59
C ALA A 377 -12.41 10.09 -6.76
N GLU A 378 -13.41 9.95 -7.64
CA GLU A 378 -13.65 10.88 -8.75
C GLU A 378 -13.93 12.30 -8.24
N SER A 379 -14.82 12.45 -7.26
CA SER A 379 -15.20 13.77 -6.71
C SER A 379 -14.03 14.50 -6.03
N LEU A 380 -13.12 13.77 -5.39
CA LEU A 380 -11.93 14.34 -4.76
C LEU A 380 -10.86 14.71 -5.80
N LEU A 381 -10.78 13.97 -6.90
CA LEU A 381 -9.78 14.18 -7.94
C LEU A 381 -10.16 15.33 -8.89
N GLU A 382 -11.45 15.54 -9.17
CA GLU A 382 -11.96 16.53 -10.14
C GLU A 382 -11.33 17.93 -10.01
N PRO A 383 -11.25 18.57 -8.80
CA PRO A 383 -10.63 19.89 -8.65
C PRO A 383 -9.16 19.94 -9.06
N TYR A 384 -8.40 18.87 -8.76
CA TYR A 384 -6.99 18.81 -9.10
C TYR A 384 -6.76 18.61 -10.60
N LEU A 385 -7.64 17.91 -11.28
CA LEU A 385 -7.57 17.74 -12.74
C LEU A 385 -7.89 19.03 -13.49
N GLN A 386 -8.80 19.84 -12.95
CA GLN A 386 -9.07 21.16 -13.50
C GLN A 386 -7.88 22.11 -13.31
N GLN A 387 -7.20 22.00 -12.17
CA GLN A 387 -6.02 22.82 -11.86
C GLN A 387 -4.77 22.36 -12.65
N PHE A 388 -4.65 21.07 -12.92
CA PHE A 388 -3.50 20.44 -13.60
C PHE A 388 -3.96 19.69 -14.86
N PRO A 389 -4.35 20.39 -15.95
CA PRO A 389 -4.99 19.80 -17.13
C PRO A 389 -4.10 18.84 -17.92
N ASN A 390 -2.81 18.78 -17.63
CA ASN A 390 -1.90 17.80 -18.24
C ASN A 390 -2.05 16.38 -17.66
N VAL A 391 -2.87 16.22 -16.62
CA VAL A 391 -3.32 14.92 -16.10
C VAL A 391 -4.65 14.58 -16.79
N CYS A 392 -4.60 13.85 -17.90
CA CYS A 392 -5.79 13.58 -18.74
C CYS A 392 -6.69 12.49 -18.16
N LEU A 393 -8.01 12.71 -18.13
CA LEU A 393 -9.03 11.75 -17.71
C LEU A 393 -10.08 11.38 -18.76
N GLU A 394 -10.01 11.87 -19.97
CA GLU A 394 -11.04 11.56 -21.00
C GLU A 394 -10.78 10.27 -21.80
N PHE A 395 -9.67 9.58 -21.55
CA PHE A 395 -9.26 8.39 -22.32
C PHE A 395 -9.41 7.10 -21.53
N GLN A 396 -9.44 5.97 -22.25
CA GLN A 396 -9.32 4.66 -21.62
C GLN A 396 -8.01 4.58 -20.81
N ALA A 397 -8.00 3.88 -19.68
CA ALA A 397 -6.85 3.80 -18.78
C ALA A 397 -5.52 3.51 -19.49
N GLN A 398 -5.55 2.66 -20.52
CA GLN A 398 -4.40 2.34 -21.37
C GLN A 398 -3.80 3.58 -22.07
N GLU A 399 -4.63 4.46 -22.60
CA GLU A 399 -4.19 5.69 -23.29
C GLU A 399 -3.65 6.71 -22.29
N ILE A 400 -4.26 6.80 -21.11
CA ILE A 400 -3.77 7.66 -20.03
C ILE A 400 -2.36 7.26 -19.62
N PHE A 401 -2.10 5.98 -19.36
CA PHE A 401 -0.76 5.53 -18.97
C PHE A 401 0.28 5.74 -20.08
N ARG A 402 -0.09 5.52 -21.35
CA ARG A 402 0.80 5.83 -22.48
C ARG A 402 1.09 7.32 -22.59
N LYS A 403 0.09 8.17 -22.35
CA LYS A 403 0.29 9.63 -22.35
C LYS A 403 1.17 10.06 -21.16
N CYS A 404 0.97 9.48 -19.96
CA CYS A 404 1.85 9.76 -18.83
C CYS A 404 3.32 9.43 -19.15
N ILE A 405 3.57 8.30 -19.83
CA ILE A 405 4.92 7.93 -20.29
C ILE A 405 5.47 8.98 -21.26
N SER A 406 4.67 9.47 -22.20
CA SER A 406 5.13 10.42 -23.23
C SER A 406 5.38 11.84 -22.72
N VAL A 407 4.75 12.22 -21.61
CA VAL A 407 4.85 13.57 -21.03
C VAL A 407 5.91 13.64 -19.92
N GLN A 408 6.20 12.51 -19.27
CA GLN A 408 7.14 12.46 -18.15
C GLN A 408 8.57 12.17 -18.67
N GLU A 409 9.40 13.20 -18.74
CA GLU A 409 10.77 13.08 -19.28
C GLU A 409 11.84 13.12 -18.18
N GLU A 410 11.63 13.89 -17.09
CA GLU A 410 12.63 14.10 -16.06
C GLU A 410 12.87 12.86 -15.19
N TRP A 411 11.79 12.21 -14.71
CA TRP A 411 11.87 11.06 -13.84
C TRP A 411 11.24 9.82 -14.47
N LYS A 412 12.04 9.10 -15.25
CA LYS A 412 11.62 7.85 -15.91
C LYS A 412 11.08 6.78 -14.96
N GLN A 413 11.37 6.88 -13.67
CA GLN A 413 10.84 5.96 -12.65
C GLN A 413 9.31 5.98 -12.56
N PHE A 414 8.66 7.11 -12.91
CA PHE A 414 7.20 7.14 -13.02
C PHE A 414 6.68 6.26 -14.16
N HIS A 415 7.48 6.02 -15.22
CA HIS A 415 7.12 5.09 -16.27
C HIS A 415 6.94 3.66 -15.74
N HIS A 416 7.71 3.27 -14.71
CA HIS A 416 7.61 1.92 -14.13
C HIS A 416 6.23 1.65 -13.53
N LEU A 417 5.58 2.66 -12.94
CA LEU A 417 4.19 2.54 -12.47
C LEU A 417 3.24 2.34 -13.65
N CYS A 418 3.44 3.12 -14.72
CA CYS A 418 2.64 2.98 -15.94
C CYS A 418 2.87 1.62 -16.61
N TYR A 419 4.12 1.14 -16.69
CA TYR A 419 4.44 -0.19 -17.24
C TYR A 419 3.77 -1.31 -16.46
N TRP A 420 3.74 -1.20 -15.11
CA TRP A 420 3.08 -2.17 -14.24
C TRP A 420 1.58 -2.24 -14.52
N GLU A 421 0.92 -1.09 -14.61
CA GLU A 421 -0.53 -1.04 -14.90
C GLU A 421 -0.85 -1.50 -16.33
N LEU A 422 -0.06 -1.07 -17.33
CA LEU A 422 -0.23 -1.49 -18.72
C LEU A 422 -0.01 -3.01 -18.88
N MET A 423 1.01 -3.57 -18.23
CA MET A 423 1.21 -5.02 -18.21
C MET A 423 -0.04 -5.75 -17.72
N TRP A 424 -0.64 -5.32 -16.59
CA TRP A 424 -1.86 -5.95 -16.07
C TRP A 424 -3.08 -5.74 -16.96
N ILE A 425 -3.25 -4.54 -17.55
CA ILE A 425 -4.33 -4.29 -18.52
C ILE A 425 -4.24 -5.28 -19.68
N PHE A 426 -3.04 -5.52 -20.22
CA PHE A 426 -2.86 -6.47 -21.31
C PHE A 426 -2.99 -7.94 -20.87
N VAL A 427 -2.62 -8.28 -19.65
CA VAL A 427 -2.90 -9.60 -19.06
C VAL A 427 -4.42 -9.82 -18.95
N PHE A 428 -5.19 -8.83 -18.51
CA PHE A 428 -6.66 -8.92 -18.44
C PHE A 428 -7.30 -9.10 -19.83
N GLN A 429 -6.73 -8.47 -20.85
CA GLN A 429 -7.14 -8.60 -22.24
C GLN A 429 -6.57 -9.86 -22.92
N GLN A 430 -5.69 -10.60 -22.28
CA GLN A 430 -4.91 -11.73 -22.84
C GLN A 430 -4.09 -11.33 -24.07
N ASN A 431 -3.71 -10.08 -24.17
CA ASN A 431 -2.75 -9.62 -25.17
C ASN A 431 -1.32 -9.86 -24.64
N TRP A 432 -0.88 -11.12 -24.75
CA TRP A 432 0.37 -11.57 -24.15
C TRP A 432 1.62 -10.90 -24.73
N LYS A 433 1.59 -10.48 -26.00
CA LYS A 433 2.71 -9.77 -26.65
C LYS A 433 2.96 -8.40 -26.02
N GLU A 434 1.90 -7.61 -25.86
CA GLU A 434 1.98 -6.30 -25.22
C GLU A 434 2.30 -6.46 -23.71
N ALA A 435 1.68 -7.44 -23.03
CA ALA A 435 1.99 -7.74 -21.63
C ALA A 435 3.48 -8.10 -21.44
N TYR A 436 4.04 -8.92 -22.35
CA TYR A 436 5.46 -9.25 -22.36
C TYR A 436 6.32 -7.98 -22.54
N TYR A 437 5.98 -7.12 -23.48
CA TYR A 437 6.73 -5.88 -23.74
C TYR A 437 6.89 -5.05 -22.47
N TYR A 438 5.80 -4.78 -21.74
CA TYR A 438 5.86 -3.98 -20.51
C TYR A 438 6.52 -4.74 -19.35
N SER A 439 6.36 -6.04 -19.24
CA SER A 439 7.06 -6.85 -18.23
C SER A 439 8.58 -6.87 -18.46
N ASP A 440 9.02 -6.87 -19.71
CA ASP A 440 10.42 -6.80 -20.10
C ASP A 440 11.05 -5.44 -19.77
N LEU A 441 10.32 -4.33 -20.04
CA LEU A 441 10.74 -3.00 -19.60
C LEU A 441 10.91 -2.91 -18.09
N LEU A 442 9.96 -3.45 -17.30
CA LEU A 442 10.07 -3.52 -15.84
C LEU A 442 11.30 -4.32 -15.39
N CYS A 443 11.58 -5.45 -16.04
CA CYS A 443 12.78 -6.24 -15.74
C CYS A 443 14.07 -5.48 -16.03
N LYS A 444 14.11 -4.68 -17.09
CA LYS A 444 15.30 -3.94 -17.51
C LYS A 444 15.53 -2.70 -16.65
N GLU A 445 14.50 -1.91 -16.46
CA GLU A 445 14.63 -0.54 -15.94
C GLU A 445 14.38 -0.44 -14.44
N SER A 446 13.41 -1.18 -13.87
CA SER A 446 13.04 -1.05 -12.47
C SER A 446 13.93 -1.88 -11.54
N LYS A 447 14.30 -1.31 -10.39
CA LYS A 447 15.02 -2.01 -9.29
C LYS A 447 14.07 -2.63 -8.27
N TRP A 448 12.81 -2.26 -8.30
CA TRP A 448 11.79 -2.82 -7.41
C TRP A 448 11.55 -4.30 -7.73
N SER A 449 11.42 -5.12 -6.70
CA SER A 449 10.93 -6.50 -6.78
C SER A 449 11.36 -7.29 -8.04
N LYS A 450 12.67 -7.31 -8.32
CA LYS A 450 13.22 -8.00 -9.51
C LYS A 450 12.74 -9.45 -9.65
N ALA A 451 12.63 -10.16 -8.52
CA ALA A 451 12.12 -11.53 -8.51
C ALA A 451 10.68 -11.61 -9.04
N THR A 452 9.81 -10.67 -8.64
CA THR A 452 8.42 -10.62 -9.15
C THR A 452 8.37 -10.29 -10.64
N TYR A 453 9.17 -9.32 -11.10
CA TYR A 453 9.15 -8.93 -12.51
C TYR A 453 9.67 -10.02 -13.43
N VAL A 454 10.77 -10.69 -13.06
CA VAL A 454 11.31 -11.79 -13.85
C VAL A 454 10.36 -12.99 -13.85
N PHE A 455 9.73 -13.29 -12.71
CA PHE A 455 8.68 -14.32 -12.64
C PHE A 455 7.50 -13.98 -13.55
N LEU A 456 6.98 -12.76 -13.51
CA LEU A 456 5.86 -12.32 -14.35
C LEU A 456 6.24 -12.36 -15.84
N LYS A 457 7.44 -11.91 -16.21
CA LYS A 457 7.93 -12.00 -17.58
C LYS A 457 7.94 -13.46 -18.06
N ALA A 458 8.49 -14.38 -17.28
CA ALA A 458 8.50 -15.81 -17.60
C ALA A 458 7.08 -16.40 -17.66
N ALA A 459 6.21 -16.00 -16.72
CA ALA A 459 4.82 -16.43 -16.67
C ALA A 459 4.02 -15.95 -17.88
N ILE A 460 4.21 -14.71 -18.33
CA ILE A 460 3.55 -14.15 -19.52
C ILE A 460 4.08 -14.83 -20.79
N LEU A 461 5.41 -15.05 -20.89
CA LEU A 461 6.00 -15.80 -22.01
C LEU A 461 5.44 -17.21 -22.11
N SER A 462 5.18 -17.87 -20.96
CA SER A 462 4.56 -19.21 -20.95
C SER A 462 3.13 -19.25 -21.50
N MET A 463 2.48 -18.09 -21.65
CA MET A 463 1.13 -17.96 -22.23
C MET A 463 1.15 -17.69 -23.74
N LEU A 464 2.32 -17.40 -24.31
CA LEU A 464 2.48 -17.18 -25.75
C LEU A 464 2.64 -18.49 -26.52
N PRO A 465 2.24 -18.52 -27.81
CA PRO A 465 2.62 -19.59 -28.73
C PRO A 465 4.15 -19.74 -28.82
N GLU A 466 4.62 -20.96 -29.03
CA GLU A 466 6.05 -21.27 -29.05
C GLU A 466 6.83 -20.47 -30.11
N GLU A 467 6.21 -20.23 -31.25
CA GLU A 467 6.78 -19.40 -32.34
C GLU A 467 7.09 -17.97 -31.87
N ASP A 468 6.17 -17.40 -31.08
CA ASP A 468 6.32 -16.05 -30.53
C ASP A 468 7.38 -16.00 -29.43
N VAL A 469 7.47 -17.04 -28.60
CA VAL A 469 8.53 -17.16 -27.58
C VAL A 469 9.91 -17.22 -28.25
N VAL A 470 10.08 -18.05 -29.28
CA VAL A 470 11.34 -18.14 -30.03
C VAL A 470 11.74 -16.80 -30.64
N ALA A 471 10.76 -16.04 -31.13
CA ALA A 471 11.02 -14.70 -31.71
C ALA A 471 11.60 -13.72 -30.69
N THR A 472 11.31 -13.88 -29.39
CA THR A 472 11.87 -13.03 -28.32
C THR A 472 13.31 -13.34 -27.96
N LYS A 473 13.84 -14.50 -28.37
CA LYS A 473 15.17 -15.04 -27.99
C LYS A 473 15.32 -15.26 -26.47
N GLU A 474 14.22 -15.33 -25.75
CA GLU A 474 14.22 -15.57 -24.30
C GLU A 474 14.05 -17.08 -24.02
N ASP A 475 14.70 -17.54 -22.95
CA ASP A 475 14.49 -18.88 -22.43
C ASP A 475 13.67 -18.84 -21.13
N VAL A 476 12.43 -19.31 -21.20
CA VAL A 476 11.50 -19.34 -20.07
C VAL A 476 12.05 -20.11 -18.87
N VAL A 477 12.74 -21.22 -19.11
CA VAL A 477 13.34 -22.05 -18.06
C VAL A 477 14.44 -21.29 -17.32
N THR A 478 15.31 -20.63 -18.06
CA THR A 478 16.38 -19.79 -17.49
C THR A 478 15.81 -18.61 -16.70
N LEU A 479 14.74 -17.95 -17.18
CA LEU A 479 14.09 -16.87 -16.46
C LEU A 479 13.52 -17.36 -15.11
N PHE A 480 12.80 -18.47 -15.07
CA PHE A 480 12.31 -19.01 -13.80
C PHE A 480 13.44 -19.40 -12.84
N ARG A 481 14.55 -19.94 -13.34
CA ARG A 481 15.73 -20.29 -12.52
C ARG A 481 16.40 -19.09 -11.89
N GLN A 482 16.31 -17.90 -12.50
CA GLN A 482 16.90 -16.67 -11.96
C GLN A 482 16.10 -16.11 -10.77
N VAL A 483 14.81 -16.44 -10.63
CA VAL A 483 13.90 -15.80 -9.67
C VAL A 483 14.41 -15.89 -8.23
N ASP A 484 14.91 -17.03 -7.78
CA ASP A 484 15.36 -17.22 -6.40
C ASP A 484 16.55 -16.31 -6.03
N GLY A 485 17.50 -16.15 -6.95
CA GLY A 485 18.68 -15.28 -6.74
C GLY A 485 18.35 -13.78 -6.73
N LEU A 486 17.16 -13.39 -7.16
CA LEU A 486 16.72 -11.99 -7.26
C LEU A 486 15.82 -11.54 -6.09
N LYS A 487 15.55 -12.42 -5.14
CA LYS A 487 14.69 -12.15 -3.98
C LYS A 487 15.26 -11.00 -3.14
N GLN A 488 14.39 -10.02 -2.85
CA GLN A 488 14.73 -8.86 -2.03
C GLN A 488 14.16 -8.99 -0.62
N ARG A 489 14.80 -8.30 0.33
CA ARG A 489 14.30 -8.17 1.69
C ARG A 489 14.06 -6.69 2.00
N ILE A 490 12.94 -6.41 2.66
CA ILE A 490 12.59 -5.10 3.19
C ILE A 490 12.42 -5.26 4.70
N ALA A 491 13.12 -4.46 5.48
CA ALA A 491 13.14 -4.59 6.95
C ALA A 491 13.49 -6.02 7.43
N GLY A 492 14.45 -6.68 6.77
CA GLY A 492 14.87 -8.04 7.10
C GLY A 492 13.91 -9.16 6.66
N LYS A 493 12.74 -8.82 6.10
CA LYS A 493 11.73 -9.81 5.67
C LYS A 493 11.59 -9.85 4.16
N SER A 494 11.49 -11.05 3.61
CA SER A 494 11.21 -11.23 2.18
C SER A 494 9.76 -10.84 1.88
N ILE A 495 9.56 -10.22 0.73
CA ILE A 495 8.23 -9.82 0.24
C ILE A 495 7.38 -11.08 0.02
N PRO A 496 6.15 -11.16 0.56
CA PRO A 496 5.33 -12.38 0.47
C PRO A 496 5.06 -12.85 -0.97
N THR A 497 4.88 -11.93 -1.90
CA THR A 497 4.68 -12.24 -3.33
C THR A 497 5.95 -12.77 -3.99
N GLU A 498 7.13 -12.30 -3.58
CA GLU A 498 8.40 -12.88 -4.03
C GLU A 498 8.64 -14.27 -3.45
N LYS A 499 8.34 -14.50 -2.15
CA LYS A 499 8.39 -15.85 -1.58
C LYS A 499 7.49 -16.82 -2.37
N PHE A 500 6.31 -16.35 -2.77
CA PHE A 500 5.40 -17.12 -3.61
C PHE A 500 6.01 -17.42 -4.99
N ALA A 501 6.50 -16.40 -5.70
CA ALA A 501 7.13 -16.55 -7.02
C ALA A 501 8.30 -17.52 -6.98
N VAL A 502 9.20 -17.40 -5.99
CA VAL A 502 10.33 -18.29 -5.76
C VAL A 502 9.85 -19.74 -5.53
N ARG A 503 8.82 -19.95 -4.71
CA ARG A 503 8.28 -21.29 -4.46
C ARG A 503 7.74 -21.93 -5.74
N LYS A 504 7.01 -21.19 -6.55
CA LYS A 504 6.50 -21.67 -7.86
C LYS A 504 7.62 -21.94 -8.86
N ALA A 505 8.63 -21.07 -8.89
CA ALA A 505 9.79 -21.24 -9.78
C ALA A 505 10.65 -22.50 -9.47
N ARG A 506 10.50 -23.10 -8.28
CA ARG A 506 11.21 -24.36 -7.91
C ARG A 506 10.89 -25.53 -8.84
N ARG A 507 9.76 -25.52 -9.56
CA ARG A 507 9.45 -26.50 -10.61
C ARG A 507 10.47 -26.53 -11.76
N TYR A 508 11.27 -25.45 -11.89
CA TYR A 508 12.32 -25.32 -12.91
C TYR A 508 13.73 -25.51 -12.33
N SER A 509 13.86 -25.93 -11.07
CA SER A 509 15.15 -26.11 -10.41
C SER A 509 16.08 -27.04 -11.21
N PRO A 510 17.39 -26.71 -11.34
CA PRO A 510 18.38 -27.59 -11.96
C PRO A 510 18.51 -28.96 -11.27
N SER A 511 18.10 -29.09 -10.02
CA SER A 511 18.08 -30.33 -9.26
C SER A 511 17.04 -31.36 -9.73
N LEU A 512 16.06 -30.92 -10.53
CA LEU A 512 15.04 -31.81 -11.11
C LEU A 512 15.54 -32.38 -12.43
N SER A 513 15.26 -33.65 -12.69
CA SER A 513 15.63 -34.35 -13.93
C SER A 513 15.05 -33.67 -15.19
N ALA A 514 13.87 -33.10 -15.09
CA ALA A 514 13.25 -32.25 -16.10
C ALA A 514 12.37 -31.19 -15.44
N PRO A 515 12.29 -29.97 -15.99
CA PRO A 515 11.38 -28.93 -15.48
C PRO A 515 9.92 -29.32 -15.72
N VAL A 516 9.07 -29.13 -14.72
CA VAL A 516 7.63 -29.33 -14.85
C VAL A 516 6.98 -27.97 -15.11
N LYS A 517 6.38 -27.81 -16.29
CA LYS A 517 5.75 -26.55 -16.70
C LYS A 517 4.67 -26.14 -15.71
N LEU A 518 4.61 -24.84 -15.41
CA LEU A 518 3.51 -24.24 -14.64
C LEU A 518 2.27 -24.10 -15.52
N VAL A 519 1.11 -24.44 -14.97
CA VAL A 519 -0.16 -24.28 -15.63
C VAL A 519 -0.70 -22.87 -15.35
N LEU A 520 -1.00 -22.11 -16.41
CA LEU A 520 -1.58 -20.75 -16.34
C LEU A 520 -0.85 -19.77 -15.37
N PRO A 521 0.49 -19.70 -15.34
CA PRO A 521 1.22 -18.97 -14.29
C PRO A 521 0.90 -17.48 -14.26
N ALA A 522 0.57 -16.85 -15.40
CA ALA A 522 0.17 -15.45 -15.43
C ALA A 522 -1.21 -15.23 -14.79
N LEU A 523 -2.14 -16.16 -14.99
CA LEU A 523 -3.48 -16.09 -14.37
C LEU A 523 -3.44 -16.44 -12.89
N GLU A 524 -2.55 -17.33 -12.45
CA GLU A 524 -2.30 -17.59 -11.04
C GLU A 524 -1.78 -16.33 -10.34
N MET A 525 -0.83 -15.62 -10.95
CA MET A 525 -0.35 -14.34 -10.42
C MET A 525 -1.43 -13.26 -10.45
N MET A 526 -2.25 -13.20 -11.50
CA MET A 526 -3.43 -12.33 -11.55
C MET A 526 -4.37 -12.60 -10.37
N TYR A 527 -4.61 -13.87 -10.03
CA TYR A 527 -5.40 -14.26 -8.88
C TYR A 527 -4.76 -13.82 -7.55
N VAL A 528 -3.47 -14.07 -7.39
CA VAL A 528 -2.70 -13.64 -6.22
C VAL A 528 -2.76 -12.12 -6.03
N TRP A 529 -2.69 -11.33 -7.10
CA TRP A 529 -2.82 -9.87 -7.06
C TRP A 529 -4.27 -9.37 -6.97
N ASN A 530 -5.24 -10.27 -6.82
CA ASN A 530 -6.67 -9.95 -6.75
C ASN A 530 -7.22 -9.26 -8.01
N GLY A 531 -6.75 -9.67 -9.19
CA GLY A 531 -7.15 -9.10 -10.48
C GLY A 531 -8.53 -9.57 -10.95
N PHE A 532 -9.02 -10.74 -10.53
CA PHE A 532 -10.32 -11.28 -10.97
C PHE A 532 -11.53 -10.37 -10.65
N PRO A 533 -11.61 -9.69 -9.50
CA PRO A 533 -12.66 -8.70 -9.25
C PRO A 533 -12.64 -7.52 -10.22
N LEU A 534 -11.48 -7.14 -10.77
CA LEU A 534 -11.38 -6.05 -11.75
C LEU A 534 -12.06 -6.42 -13.07
N VAL A 535 -11.83 -7.62 -13.56
CA VAL A 535 -12.44 -8.10 -14.81
C VAL A 535 -13.90 -8.49 -14.65
N SER A 536 -14.43 -8.64 -13.44
CA SER A 536 -15.83 -9.00 -13.19
C SER A 536 -16.84 -8.01 -13.77
N LYS A 537 -16.43 -6.73 -13.93
CA LYS A 537 -17.23 -5.67 -14.53
C LYS A 537 -17.31 -5.75 -16.07
N ARG A 538 -16.47 -6.57 -16.69
CA ARG A 538 -16.35 -6.78 -18.14
C ARG A 538 -16.62 -8.26 -18.44
N LYS A 539 -17.86 -8.55 -18.87
CA LYS A 539 -18.29 -9.91 -19.14
C LYS A 539 -17.48 -10.58 -20.23
N ASP A 540 -17.15 -9.85 -21.29
CA ASP A 540 -16.31 -10.29 -22.40
C ASP A 540 -14.92 -10.76 -21.94
N LEU A 541 -14.26 -10.02 -21.03
CA LEU A 541 -12.96 -10.42 -20.49
C LEU A 541 -13.07 -11.69 -19.63
N SER A 542 -14.13 -11.80 -18.83
CA SER A 542 -14.37 -12.98 -17.99
C SER A 542 -14.70 -14.23 -18.85
N GLU A 543 -15.40 -14.07 -19.97
CA GLU A 543 -15.66 -15.15 -20.93
C GLU A 543 -14.37 -15.61 -21.63
N ASN A 544 -13.54 -14.68 -22.08
CA ASN A 544 -12.25 -15.01 -22.71
C ASN A 544 -11.32 -15.75 -21.73
N LEU A 545 -11.26 -15.31 -20.46
CA LEU A 545 -10.49 -15.99 -19.41
C LEU A 545 -11.02 -17.40 -19.17
N LEU A 546 -12.35 -17.59 -19.14
CA LEU A 546 -12.95 -18.92 -18.97
C LEU A 546 -12.53 -19.86 -20.09
N VAL A 547 -12.57 -19.42 -21.35
CA VAL A 547 -12.12 -20.22 -22.50
C VAL A 547 -10.67 -20.65 -22.36
N THR A 548 -9.78 -19.75 -21.89
CA THR A 548 -8.36 -20.07 -21.68
C THR A 548 -8.19 -21.10 -20.55
N VAL A 549 -8.93 -20.96 -19.46
CA VAL A 549 -8.88 -21.90 -18.34
C VAL A 549 -9.43 -23.27 -18.73
N GLU A 550 -10.51 -23.33 -19.54
CA GLU A 550 -11.10 -24.59 -20.04
C GLU A 550 -10.17 -25.31 -21.02
N LYS A 551 -9.41 -24.56 -21.83
CA LYS A 551 -8.37 -25.16 -22.68
C LYS A 551 -7.27 -25.80 -21.85
N ALA A 552 -6.83 -25.15 -20.79
CA ALA A 552 -5.83 -25.70 -19.88
C ALA A 552 -6.36 -26.93 -19.12
N GLU A 553 -7.64 -26.92 -18.71
CA GLU A 553 -8.30 -28.06 -18.09
C GLU A 553 -8.31 -29.29 -19.02
N ALA A 554 -8.67 -29.10 -20.29
CA ALA A 554 -8.66 -30.15 -21.29
C ALA A 554 -7.22 -30.68 -21.56
N ALA A 555 -6.24 -29.81 -21.60
CA ALA A 555 -4.84 -30.20 -21.77
C ALA A 555 -4.33 -31.07 -20.61
N LEU A 556 -4.65 -30.72 -19.37
CA LEU A 556 -4.28 -31.52 -18.19
C LEU A 556 -4.89 -32.93 -18.20
N GLN A 557 -6.07 -33.09 -18.78
CA GLN A 557 -6.72 -34.41 -18.89
C GLN A 557 -6.02 -35.32 -19.90
N SER A 558 -5.31 -34.76 -20.87
CA SER A 558 -4.60 -35.50 -21.93
C SER A 558 -3.11 -35.73 -21.58
N GLU A 559 -2.54 -35.05 -20.60
CA GLU A 559 -1.16 -35.17 -20.20
C GLU A 559 -0.90 -36.36 -19.25
N ASN A 560 0.34 -36.88 -19.29
CA ASN A 560 0.75 -37.92 -18.33
C ASN A 560 0.78 -37.34 -16.92
N SER A 561 0.35 -38.14 -15.94
CA SER A 561 0.33 -37.76 -14.53
C SER A 561 1.72 -37.39 -14.04
N SER A 562 1.85 -36.15 -13.54
CA SER A 562 3.05 -35.65 -12.84
C SER A 562 2.80 -35.58 -11.32
N ASP A 563 3.83 -35.42 -10.54
CA ASP A 563 3.70 -35.16 -9.09
C ASP A 563 2.86 -33.91 -8.75
N TYR A 564 2.70 -33.01 -9.71
CA TYR A 564 1.95 -31.76 -9.57
C TYR A 564 0.53 -31.81 -10.14
N SER A 565 0.12 -32.94 -10.73
CA SER A 565 -1.15 -33.05 -11.47
C SER A 565 -2.37 -32.64 -10.65
N VAL A 566 -2.42 -33.03 -9.37
CA VAL A 566 -3.53 -32.67 -8.47
C VAL A 566 -3.52 -31.17 -8.13
N ASP A 567 -2.34 -30.63 -7.85
CA ASP A 567 -2.16 -29.22 -7.54
C ASP A 567 -2.54 -28.35 -8.75
N ASP A 568 -2.15 -28.76 -9.95
CA ASP A 568 -2.47 -28.07 -11.21
C ASP A 568 -3.96 -28.16 -11.56
N ASP A 569 -4.62 -29.32 -11.37
CA ASP A 569 -6.06 -29.44 -11.54
C ASP A 569 -6.83 -28.56 -10.54
N CYS A 570 -6.44 -28.56 -9.27
CA CYS A 570 -7.01 -27.69 -8.24
C CYS A 570 -6.85 -26.20 -8.56
N LEU A 571 -5.69 -25.79 -9.08
CA LEU A 571 -5.47 -24.42 -9.53
C LEU A 571 -6.43 -24.06 -10.68
N VAL A 572 -6.52 -24.90 -11.70
CA VAL A 572 -7.43 -24.69 -12.85
C VAL A 572 -8.88 -24.61 -12.38
N LYS A 573 -9.32 -25.49 -11.46
CA LYS A 573 -10.67 -25.44 -10.88
C LYS A 573 -10.93 -24.17 -10.09
N LEU A 574 -9.96 -23.69 -9.30
CA LEU A 574 -10.06 -22.40 -8.58
C LEU A 574 -10.26 -21.25 -9.58
N LEU A 575 -9.41 -21.15 -10.60
CA LEU A 575 -9.50 -20.09 -11.61
C LEU A 575 -10.81 -20.17 -12.43
N LYS A 576 -11.23 -21.38 -12.80
CA LYS A 576 -12.52 -21.64 -13.46
C LYS A 576 -13.69 -21.16 -12.60
N GLY A 577 -13.69 -21.52 -11.32
CA GLY A 577 -14.69 -21.07 -10.36
C GLY A 577 -14.76 -19.55 -10.24
N CYS A 578 -13.62 -18.85 -10.25
CA CYS A 578 -13.56 -17.39 -10.25
C CYS A 578 -14.18 -16.78 -11.52
N CYS A 579 -13.87 -17.32 -12.71
CA CYS A 579 -14.49 -16.90 -13.97
C CYS A 579 -16.01 -17.12 -13.96
N LEU A 580 -16.47 -18.30 -13.56
CA LEU A 580 -17.90 -18.64 -13.49
C LEU A 580 -18.65 -17.77 -12.48
N LYS A 581 -18.05 -17.47 -11.33
CA LYS A 581 -18.58 -16.52 -10.34
C LYS A 581 -18.76 -15.13 -10.96
N ASN A 582 -17.77 -14.61 -11.69
CA ASN A 582 -17.86 -13.33 -12.39
C ASN A 582 -18.97 -13.33 -13.47
N LEU A 583 -19.18 -14.45 -14.14
CA LEU A 583 -20.20 -14.64 -15.16
C LEU A 583 -21.61 -14.94 -14.59
N GLN A 584 -21.81 -14.81 -13.27
CA GLN A 584 -23.07 -15.08 -12.59
C GLN A 584 -23.58 -16.52 -12.80
N ARG A 585 -22.65 -17.50 -12.78
CA ARG A 585 -22.94 -18.93 -12.85
C ARG A 585 -22.60 -19.60 -11.50
N PRO A 586 -23.34 -19.28 -10.41
CA PRO A 586 -22.93 -19.64 -9.05
C PRO A 586 -22.86 -21.14 -8.79
N LEU A 587 -23.79 -21.94 -9.31
CA LEU A 587 -23.78 -23.39 -9.08
C LEU A 587 -22.57 -24.07 -9.72
N GLN A 588 -22.18 -23.63 -10.92
CA GLN A 588 -21.00 -24.17 -11.59
C GLN A 588 -19.71 -23.72 -10.88
N ALA A 589 -19.66 -22.48 -10.38
CA ALA A 589 -18.56 -21.99 -9.59
C ALA A 589 -18.41 -22.80 -8.29
N GLU A 590 -19.52 -23.06 -7.59
CA GLU A 590 -19.55 -23.85 -6.36
C GLU A 590 -19.02 -25.28 -6.57
N LEU A 591 -19.39 -25.94 -7.69
CA LEU A 591 -18.86 -27.26 -8.03
C LEU A 591 -17.34 -27.24 -8.20
N CYS A 592 -16.80 -26.23 -8.89
CA CYS A 592 -15.36 -26.06 -9.06
C CYS A 592 -14.66 -25.85 -7.71
N PHE A 593 -15.19 -24.99 -6.86
CA PHE A 593 -14.61 -24.72 -5.54
C PHE A 593 -14.68 -25.94 -4.62
N ASN A 594 -15.81 -26.65 -4.60
CA ASN A 594 -15.95 -27.87 -3.81
C ASN A 594 -14.99 -28.99 -4.26
N HIS A 595 -14.67 -29.08 -5.55
CA HIS A 595 -13.66 -30.01 -6.05
C HIS A 595 -12.29 -29.74 -5.40
N VAL A 596 -11.85 -28.47 -5.32
CA VAL A 596 -10.58 -28.09 -4.68
C VAL A 596 -10.59 -28.46 -3.19
N VAL A 597 -11.67 -28.15 -2.47
CA VAL A 597 -11.80 -28.46 -1.04
C VAL A 597 -11.77 -29.97 -0.79
N GLN A 598 -12.44 -30.77 -1.63
CA GLN A 598 -12.44 -32.23 -1.52
C GLN A 598 -11.07 -32.85 -1.83
N SER A 599 -10.26 -32.20 -2.65
CA SER A 599 -8.91 -32.65 -3.01
C SER A 599 -7.84 -32.29 -1.98
N GLU A 600 -8.18 -31.65 -0.85
CA GLU A 600 -7.26 -31.16 0.17
C GLU A 600 -6.16 -32.18 0.53
N LYS A 601 -6.53 -33.43 0.82
CA LYS A 601 -5.60 -34.49 1.26
C LYS A 601 -4.67 -34.98 0.15
N LEU A 602 -4.96 -34.66 -1.09
CA LEU A 602 -4.21 -35.07 -2.26
C LEU A 602 -3.20 -34.02 -2.73
N LEU A 603 -3.37 -32.76 -2.26
CA LEU A 603 -2.43 -31.66 -2.55
C LEU A 603 -1.07 -31.93 -1.93
N LYS A 604 -0.01 -31.73 -2.73
CA LYS A 604 1.37 -31.98 -2.30
C LYS A 604 2.16 -30.70 -2.05
N TYR A 605 1.92 -29.64 -2.82
CA TYR A 605 2.78 -28.46 -2.86
C TYR A 605 2.03 -27.15 -2.64
N ASP A 606 0.87 -26.99 -3.24
CA ASP A 606 0.14 -25.72 -3.29
C ASP A 606 -1.01 -25.67 -2.25
N HIS A 607 -0.70 -25.95 -0.98
CA HIS A 607 -1.68 -26.00 0.13
C HIS A 607 -2.46 -24.68 0.31
N TYR A 608 -2.00 -23.56 -0.25
CA TYR A 608 -2.73 -22.30 -0.22
C TYR A 608 -4.06 -22.36 -0.99
N LEU A 609 -4.19 -23.28 -1.97
CA LEU A 609 -5.36 -23.39 -2.82
C LEU A 609 -6.65 -23.60 -2.02
N VAL A 610 -6.61 -24.44 -0.98
CA VAL A 610 -7.81 -24.75 -0.17
C VAL A 610 -8.32 -23.53 0.62
N PRO A 611 -7.53 -22.87 1.48
CA PRO A 611 -8.02 -21.73 2.24
C PRO A 611 -8.40 -20.54 1.35
N PHE A 612 -7.73 -20.32 0.21
CA PHE A 612 -8.13 -19.33 -0.79
C PHE A 612 -9.44 -19.70 -1.49
N THR A 613 -9.65 -20.97 -1.81
CA THR A 613 -10.93 -21.45 -2.36
C THR A 613 -12.09 -21.31 -1.37
N LEU A 614 -11.88 -21.62 -0.09
CA LEU A 614 -12.86 -21.36 0.95
C LEU A 614 -13.22 -19.88 1.06
N PHE A 615 -12.26 -18.99 0.88
CA PHE A 615 -12.52 -17.55 0.82
C PHE A 615 -13.44 -17.19 -0.36
N GLU A 616 -13.17 -17.70 -1.57
CA GLU A 616 -14.00 -17.46 -2.75
C GLU A 616 -15.42 -18.05 -2.58
N LEU A 617 -15.51 -19.24 -1.98
CA LEU A 617 -16.76 -19.92 -1.69
C LEU A 617 -17.61 -19.13 -0.67
N ALA A 618 -16.98 -18.55 0.35
CA ALA A 618 -17.68 -17.69 1.31
C ALA A 618 -18.28 -16.45 0.64
N PHE A 619 -17.54 -15.80 -0.27
CA PHE A 619 -18.07 -14.68 -1.05
C PHE A 619 -19.21 -15.11 -2.00
N LEU A 620 -19.14 -16.32 -2.53
CA LEU A 620 -20.23 -16.88 -3.33
C LEU A 620 -21.50 -17.01 -2.48
N TYR A 621 -21.43 -17.62 -1.30
CA TYR A 621 -22.56 -17.76 -0.37
C TYR A 621 -23.10 -16.42 0.11
N LYS A 622 -22.22 -15.47 0.42
CA LYS A 622 -22.65 -14.10 0.77
C LYS A 622 -23.47 -13.45 -0.33
N ASN A 623 -23.07 -13.63 -1.60
CA ASN A 623 -23.81 -13.09 -2.75
C ASN A 623 -25.15 -13.80 -2.99
N GLN A 624 -25.32 -15.03 -2.50
CA GLN A 624 -26.57 -15.78 -2.51
C GLN A 624 -27.47 -15.44 -1.30
N GLY A 625 -27.03 -14.58 -0.39
CA GLY A 625 -27.75 -14.21 0.84
C GLY A 625 -27.51 -15.13 2.02
N GLU A 626 -26.68 -16.16 1.88
CA GLU A 626 -26.36 -17.14 2.94
C GLU A 626 -25.24 -16.63 3.86
N ILE A 627 -25.47 -15.52 4.56
CA ILE A 627 -24.43 -14.80 5.33
C ILE A 627 -23.84 -15.66 6.44
N ASP A 628 -24.67 -16.38 7.19
CA ASP A 628 -24.20 -17.24 8.31
C ASP A 628 -23.31 -18.39 7.82
N LYS A 629 -23.66 -18.98 6.69
CA LYS A 629 -22.83 -20.02 6.03
C LYS A 629 -21.52 -19.43 5.55
N ALA A 630 -21.56 -18.24 4.95
CA ALA A 630 -20.37 -17.52 4.50
C ALA A 630 -19.41 -17.21 5.68
N ILE A 631 -19.92 -16.72 6.81
CA ILE A 631 -19.13 -16.46 8.02
C ILE A 631 -18.46 -17.75 8.53
N LYS A 632 -19.20 -18.86 8.62
CA LYS A 632 -18.65 -20.15 9.06
C LYS A 632 -17.52 -20.64 8.17
N VAL A 633 -17.67 -20.50 6.85
CA VAL A 633 -16.65 -20.90 5.89
C VAL A 633 -15.40 -20.04 6.02
N LEU A 634 -15.53 -18.71 6.22
CA LEU A 634 -14.37 -17.82 6.48
C LEU A 634 -13.67 -18.16 7.80
N GLU A 635 -14.43 -18.48 8.85
CA GLU A 635 -13.85 -18.89 10.12
C GLU A 635 -13.10 -20.22 10.00
N THR A 636 -13.62 -21.17 9.21
CA THR A 636 -12.93 -22.41 8.87
C THR A 636 -11.61 -22.14 8.16
N ALA A 637 -11.63 -21.31 7.13
CA ALA A 637 -10.43 -20.93 6.37
C ALA A 637 -9.35 -20.28 7.26
N ARG A 638 -9.75 -19.47 8.25
CA ARG A 638 -8.84 -18.80 9.18
C ARG A 638 -8.26 -19.71 10.27
N ASN A 639 -9.09 -20.61 10.82
CA ASN A 639 -8.75 -21.32 12.04
C ASN A 639 -8.09 -22.68 11.77
N ASN A 640 -8.42 -23.33 10.65
CA ASN A 640 -8.02 -24.71 10.37
C ASN A 640 -6.78 -24.81 9.48
N TYR A 641 -6.38 -23.70 8.82
CA TYR A 641 -5.26 -23.71 7.88
C TYR A 641 -4.16 -22.77 8.35
N LYS A 642 -2.91 -23.25 8.34
CA LYS A 642 -1.70 -22.51 8.75
C LYS A 642 -0.53 -22.91 7.87
N ASP A 643 0.55 -22.11 7.91
CA ASP A 643 1.85 -22.38 7.28
C ASP A 643 1.80 -22.56 5.75
N TYR A 644 0.85 -21.87 5.09
CA TYR A 644 0.73 -21.87 3.64
C TYR A 644 1.19 -20.56 3.00
N SER A 645 1.41 -20.58 1.68
CA SER A 645 1.83 -19.36 0.96
C SER A 645 0.79 -18.24 1.06
N LEU A 646 1.24 -17.02 1.39
CA LEU A 646 0.39 -15.82 1.49
C LEU A 646 -0.66 -15.87 2.61
N GLU A 647 -0.46 -16.68 3.63
CA GLU A 647 -1.36 -16.83 4.78
C GLU A 647 -1.73 -15.50 5.41
N SER A 648 -0.74 -14.68 5.78
CA SER A 648 -0.98 -13.37 6.40
C SER A 648 -1.87 -12.46 5.55
N ARG A 649 -1.70 -12.51 4.21
CA ARG A 649 -2.53 -11.76 3.28
C ARG A 649 -3.98 -12.25 3.24
N LEU A 650 -4.18 -13.57 3.22
CA LEU A 650 -5.52 -14.14 3.26
C LEU A 650 -6.20 -13.89 4.61
N HIS A 651 -5.50 -14.08 5.72
CA HIS A 651 -6.00 -13.80 7.06
C HIS A 651 -6.45 -12.34 7.20
N PHE A 652 -5.70 -11.40 6.63
CA PHE A 652 -6.09 -10.00 6.59
C PHE A 652 -7.42 -9.80 5.84
N ARG A 653 -7.55 -10.38 4.63
CA ARG A 653 -8.78 -10.32 3.82
C ARG A 653 -9.97 -10.94 4.56
N ILE A 654 -9.79 -12.10 5.18
CA ILE A 654 -10.82 -12.77 5.99
C ILE A 654 -11.25 -11.89 7.16
N GLN A 655 -10.30 -11.30 7.90
CA GLN A 655 -10.60 -10.43 9.03
C GLN A 655 -11.43 -9.22 8.60
N ALA A 656 -11.08 -8.59 7.49
CA ALA A 656 -11.81 -7.46 6.93
C ALA A 656 -13.26 -7.85 6.55
N ALA A 657 -13.44 -8.98 5.86
CA ALA A 657 -14.76 -9.49 5.50
C ALA A 657 -15.63 -9.83 6.73
N LEU A 658 -15.06 -10.56 7.70
CA LEU A 658 -15.76 -10.91 8.93
C LEU A 658 -16.19 -9.68 9.74
N HIS A 659 -15.35 -8.65 9.80
CA HIS A 659 -15.70 -7.41 10.49
C HIS A 659 -16.91 -6.71 9.85
N LEU A 660 -16.92 -6.62 8.53
CA LEU A 660 -18.02 -6.01 7.77
C LEU A 660 -19.33 -6.83 7.91
N TRP A 661 -19.25 -8.15 7.74
CA TRP A 661 -20.46 -8.98 7.71
C TRP A 661 -21.09 -9.19 9.09
N LYS A 662 -20.28 -9.27 10.17
CA LYS A 662 -20.81 -9.35 11.54
C LYS A 662 -21.44 -8.04 12.01
N LYS A 663 -20.99 -6.88 11.52
CA LYS A 663 -21.63 -5.59 11.80
C LYS A 663 -23.00 -5.49 11.13
N SER A 664 -23.10 -5.88 9.86
CA SER A 664 -24.39 -5.86 9.12
C SER A 664 -25.41 -6.91 9.56
N SER A 665 -25.02 -7.93 10.34
CA SER A 665 -25.96 -8.89 10.93
C SER A 665 -26.39 -8.52 12.36
N SER A 666 -25.81 -7.48 12.95
CA SER A 666 -26.21 -6.94 14.28
C SER A 666 -27.01 -5.65 14.20
N ASP A 667 -27.07 -5.03 13.04
CA ASP A 667 -27.97 -3.92 12.68
C ASP A 667 -29.25 -4.46 12.00
#